data_80caf1d23ae2f955c4339da99f4799bc
#
_entry.id   80caf1d23ae2f955c4339da99f4799bc
#
_cell.length_a   1.000
_cell.length_b   1.000
_cell.length_c   1.000
_cell.angle_alpha   90.00
_cell.angle_beta   90.00
_cell.angle_gamma   90.00
#
_symmetry.space_group_name_H-M   'P 1'
#
loop_
_entity.id
_entity.type
_entity.pdbx_description
1 polymer ?
#
loop_
_entity_poly.entity_id
_entity_poly.type
_entity_poly.pdbx_seq_one_letter_code
_entity_poly.pdbx_strand_id
1 'polypeptide(L)'
;MKSFFITLFIVFLSMEAYGQHVYKGHVSNANNEPVEFANVYAETGDSSGVHGTVCDINGDFKLQSDKENPVVRISSVGYVSKEVTLTSDTTNMITLSQDVTLLNEVVIKAQRPQYELSSEGMVTNVAGSILEKSSDAYHLLSLVPGIEVKGESLNVLGRGKPIVYINGRLVRNENEIATLQPDAIKKVEVITNPGAKYNANVTSVIKITTRKNSEGFALDSKSTFVVNEKGRPSFMQNILAGYHTGKWDFNGQLYGAYTQWPDDKYLAEVAHLDNKMEVRNNGVQSRSKTRPYGKLSVDYALDDESSLGASVSYDGTLRLKGNGTVYGSVLTDDVTEENLTSDYTSRGHSGIWSGNVYYLGKIGVFGVDFNGDFLWNKNNEDMSTNDMTTLSSGETDKQNVNTSRTDLSRMLAGKLVLDAPVWKGSLSYGLEYSYVRRNSDYTVVPQDVVDGEQSLIKEGMGSMFLDYTRKFGKLSFQAGLRYENVDFKYYDHSVLQKAQSKNYSEWFPSASLSWPIHKVNFQLTYASDIYRPSYYQLRDGVVYDNRYTYESGNPFLDPSISRNLGLSVSWKWLYFSGMFSRVTDEICSMRQLYKDKPNAVLAIYENAGDYNNMRLQLSASPTIGIWHPRVSCMLYKQWDYPVESYGTPASSINKPSVSCSIANIFDFSWLTATVTYSFQSKGNMGNVQIVRAAHDLDLSFYKALLHKSLILQLDVYDLLGTNDSYSRLHTGPMFETYYNEFSTSTVTLSVRYKFNALKNKYKGTGAGQAQKSRM
;
A
#
# COMPACT_ATOMS: atom_id res chain seq x y z
N MET A 1 -6.05 -30.86 -10.42
CA MET A 1 -5.88 -29.49 -10.95
C MET A 1 -5.81 -29.42 -12.46
N LYS A 2 -5.06 -30.25 -13.17
CA LYS A 2 -5.07 -30.25 -14.67
C LYS A 2 -6.45 -30.47 -15.28
N SER A 3 -7.27 -31.36 -14.71
CA SER A 3 -8.62 -31.64 -15.21
C SER A 3 -9.62 -30.48 -15.00
N PHE A 4 -9.49 -29.68 -13.95
CA PHE A 4 -10.37 -28.54 -13.68
C PHE A 4 -10.18 -27.41 -14.68
N PHE A 5 -8.93 -27.11 -15.08
CA PHE A 5 -8.63 -26.12 -16.11
C PHE A 5 -9.07 -26.54 -17.51
N ILE A 6 -8.97 -27.83 -17.82
CA ILE A 6 -9.42 -28.36 -19.12
C ILE A 6 -10.95 -28.34 -19.21
N THR A 7 -11.67 -28.63 -18.13
CA THR A 7 -13.13 -28.60 -18.09
C THR A 7 -13.66 -27.14 -18.17
N LEU A 8 -13.00 -26.17 -17.54
CA LEU A 8 -13.34 -24.76 -17.64
C LEU A 8 -13.09 -24.21 -19.07
N PHE A 9 -12.04 -24.68 -19.74
CA PHE A 9 -11.73 -24.31 -21.12
C PHE A 9 -12.70 -24.93 -22.15
N ILE A 10 -13.23 -26.14 -21.90
CA ILE A 10 -14.20 -26.80 -22.74
C ILE A 10 -15.61 -26.19 -22.59
N VAL A 11 -15.99 -25.73 -21.40
CA VAL A 11 -17.29 -25.03 -21.15
C VAL A 11 -17.31 -23.65 -21.87
N PHE A 12 -16.16 -23.04 -22.10
CA PHE A 12 -16.06 -21.78 -22.86
C PHE A 12 -16.20 -21.98 -24.39
N LEU A 13 -16.11 -23.20 -24.90
CA LEU A 13 -16.15 -23.53 -26.33
C LEU A 13 -17.51 -24.03 -26.85
N SER A 14 -18.52 -24.14 -25.96
CA SER A 14 -19.86 -24.68 -26.36
C SER A 14 -20.97 -23.64 -26.23
N MET A 15 -20.82 -22.47 -26.86
CA MET A 15 -21.96 -21.57 -27.12
C MET A 15 -22.35 -21.67 -28.58
N GLU A 16 -23.54 -22.18 -28.82
CA GLU A 16 -24.11 -22.42 -30.13
C GLU A 16 -24.33 -21.13 -30.92
N ALA A 17 -24.03 -21.19 -32.25
CA ALA A 17 -24.18 -20.09 -33.19
C ALA A 17 -25.64 -19.98 -33.62
N TYR A 18 -26.31 -18.90 -33.23
CA TYR A 18 -27.47 -18.38 -33.94
C TYR A 18 -26.99 -17.65 -35.21
N GLY A 19 -27.75 -17.78 -36.31
CA GLY A 19 -27.39 -17.21 -37.61
C GLY A 19 -27.18 -15.70 -37.50
N GLN A 20 -25.93 -15.29 -37.53
CA GLN A 20 -25.50 -13.90 -37.48
C GLN A 20 -24.97 -13.47 -38.82
N HIS A 21 -25.32 -12.25 -39.27
CA HIS A 21 -24.71 -11.62 -40.44
C HIS A 21 -23.26 -11.26 -40.14
N VAL A 22 -22.35 -11.55 -41.06
CA VAL A 22 -20.91 -11.25 -40.91
C VAL A 22 -20.57 -10.03 -41.75
N TYR A 23 -20.14 -8.97 -41.06
CA TYR A 23 -19.70 -7.71 -41.66
C TYR A 23 -18.17 -7.68 -41.68
N LYS A 24 -17.59 -7.28 -42.81
CA LYS A 24 -16.14 -7.08 -42.96
C LYS A 24 -15.86 -5.62 -43.20
N GLY A 25 -14.75 -5.12 -42.69
CA GLY A 25 -14.33 -3.75 -42.94
C GLY A 25 -12.84 -3.56 -42.72
N HIS A 26 -12.37 -2.44 -43.20
CA HIS A 26 -10.98 -1.97 -43.05
C HIS A 26 -10.98 -0.56 -42.52
N VAL A 27 -10.21 -0.31 -41.45
CA VAL A 27 -10.07 1.00 -40.81
C VAL A 27 -8.70 1.58 -41.12
N SER A 28 -8.69 2.76 -41.76
CA SER A 28 -7.46 3.51 -42.10
C SER A 28 -7.51 4.94 -41.56
N ASN A 29 -6.37 5.62 -41.53
CA ASN A 29 -6.28 7.06 -41.28
C ASN A 29 -6.42 7.85 -42.63
N ALA A 30 -6.34 9.18 -42.54
CA ALA A 30 -6.41 10.08 -43.69
C ALA A 30 -5.26 9.89 -44.71
N ASN A 31 -4.16 9.23 -44.30
CA ASN A 31 -3.01 8.91 -45.17
C ASN A 31 -3.10 7.49 -45.75
N ASN A 32 -4.25 6.80 -45.62
CA ASN A 32 -4.45 5.40 -45.99
C ASN A 32 -3.57 4.39 -45.24
N GLU A 33 -3.01 4.75 -44.09
CA GLU A 33 -2.31 3.82 -43.23
C GLU A 33 -3.33 3.07 -42.35
N PRO A 34 -3.18 1.75 -42.10
CA PRO A 34 -4.11 1.00 -41.29
C PRO A 34 -4.15 1.53 -39.86
N VAL A 35 -5.33 1.61 -39.28
CA VAL A 35 -5.52 1.89 -37.86
C VAL A 35 -5.61 0.57 -37.10
N GLU A 36 -4.45 0.09 -36.67
CA GLU A 36 -4.31 -1.18 -35.98
C GLU A 36 -5.16 -1.20 -34.71
N PHE A 37 -5.81 -2.32 -34.43
CA PHE A 37 -6.54 -2.59 -33.21
C PHE A 37 -7.61 -1.56 -32.83
N ALA A 38 -8.24 -0.92 -33.83
CA ALA A 38 -9.40 -0.07 -33.59
C ALA A 38 -10.58 -0.90 -33.09
N ASN A 39 -11.28 -0.40 -32.07
CA ASN A 39 -12.50 -1.03 -31.59
C ASN A 39 -13.66 -0.74 -32.49
N VAL A 40 -14.43 -1.77 -32.83
CA VAL A 40 -15.65 -1.70 -33.65
C VAL A 40 -16.78 -2.33 -32.86
N TYR A 41 -17.77 -1.57 -32.44
CA TYR A 41 -18.91 -2.08 -31.67
C TYR A 41 -20.23 -1.51 -32.18
N ALA A 42 -21.27 -2.36 -32.17
CA ALA A 42 -22.61 -1.98 -32.55
C ALA A 42 -23.36 -1.42 -31.35
N GLU A 43 -23.95 -0.23 -31.49
CA GLU A 43 -24.83 0.34 -30.49
C GLU A 43 -26.24 -0.27 -30.64
N THR A 44 -26.67 -1.10 -29.69
CA THR A 44 -28.01 -1.67 -29.69
C THR A 44 -28.93 -0.86 -28.81
N GLY A 45 -30.00 -0.33 -29.38
CA GLY A 45 -31.06 0.41 -28.66
C GLY A 45 -31.91 -0.42 -27.68
N ASP A 46 -31.62 -1.71 -27.51
CA ASP A 46 -32.30 -2.61 -26.59
C ASP A 46 -31.31 -3.57 -25.93
N SER A 47 -31.54 -3.87 -24.68
CA SER A 47 -30.65 -4.48 -23.69
C SER A 47 -30.26 -5.97 -23.91
N SER A 48 -30.21 -6.47 -25.11
CA SER A 48 -29.83 -7.86 -25.43
C SER A 48 -28.64 -7.94 -26.39
N GLY A 49 -27.41 -7.86 -25.83
CA GLY A 49 -26.18 -8.26 -26.52
C GLY A 49 -25.46 -7.18 -27.31
N VAL A 50 -24.36 -6.69 -26.83
CA VAL A 50 -23.42 -5.85 -27.58
C VAL A 50 -22.48 -6.74 -28.36
N HIS A 51 -22.53 -6.63 -29.71
CA HIS A 51 -21.58 -7.28 -30.59
C HIS A 51 -20.45 -6.31 -30.93
N GLY A 52 -19.23 -6.64 -30.54
CA GLY A 52 -18.03 -5.84 -30.81
C GLY A 52 -16.90 -6.72 -31.33
N THR A 53 -15.99 -6.13 -32.10
CA THR A 53 -14.76 -6.75 -32.59
C THR A 53 -13.63 -5.72 -32.59
N VAL A 54 -12.42 -6.17 -32.87
CA VAL A 54 -11.22 -5.35 -32.91
C VAL A 54 -10.54 -5.57 -34.25
N CYS A 55 -10.03 -4.50 -34.86
CA CYS A 55 -9.23 -4.61 -36.07
C CYS A 55 -7.92 -5.36 -35.83
N ASP A 56 -7.45 -6.09 -36.79
CA ASP A 56 -6.12 -6.70 -36.78
C ASP A 56 -5.02 -5.66 -37.08
N ILE A 57 -3.76 -6.12 -37.16
CA ILE A 57 -2.59 -5.30 -37.46
C ILE A 57 -2.66 -4.58 -38.82
N ASN A 58 -3.49 -5.09 -39.75
CA ASN A 58 -3.71 -4.49 -41.06
C ASN A 58 -4.93 -3.54 -41.09
N GLY A 59 -5.58 -3.32 -39.93
CA GLY A 59 -6.79 -2.51 -39.84
C GLY A 59 -8.07 -3.24 -40.25
N ASP A 60 -8.01 -4.55 -40.50
CA ASP A 60 -9.15 -5.35 -40.94
C ASP A 60 -9.95 -5.89 -39.73
N PHE A 61 -11.29 -5.89 -39.86
CA PHE A 61 -12.17 -6.48 -38.87
C PHE A 61 -13.26 -7.36 -39.44
N LYS A 62 -13.77 -8.28 -38.61
CA LYS A 62 -14.99 -9.06 -38.84
C LYS A 62 -15.91 -8.89 -37.63
N LEU A 63 -17.10 -8.36 -37.88
CA LEU A 63 -18.15 -8.20 -36.89
C LEU A 63 -19.30 -9.16 -37.22
N GLN A 64 -19.75 -9.91 -36.21
CA GLN A 64 -20.98 -10.69 -36.30
C GLN A 64 -22.11 -9.90 -35.64
N SER A 65 -23.23 -9.73 -36.31
CA SER A 65 -24.39 -9.02 -35.75
C SER A 65 -25.66 -9.72 -36.21
N ASP A 66 -26.66 -9.71 -35.35
CA ASP A 66 -28.02 -10.18 -35.60
C ASP A 66 -28.90 -9.13 -36.33
N LYS A 67 -28.41 -7.90 -36.45
CA LYS A 67 -29.07 -6.80 -37.12
C LYS A 67 -28.60 -6.70 -38.56
N GLU A 68 -29.54 -6.43 -39.46
CA GLU A 68 -29.26 -6.04 -40.83
C GLU A 68 -28.85 -4.56 -40.86
N ASN A 69 -27.65 -4.26 -41.43
CA ASN A 69 -27.04 -2.94 -41.51
C ASN A 69 -26.84 -2.27 -40.13
N PRO A 70 -26.04 -2.88 -39.20
CA PRO A 70 -25.83 -2.31 -37.87
C PRO A 70 -25.07 -0.99 -37.95
N VAL A 71 -25.46 -0.02 -37.12
CA VAL A 71 -24.67 1.16 -36.88
C VAL A 71 -23.58 0.79 -35.86
N VAL A 72 -22.33 0.96 -36.27
CA VAL A 72 -21.18 0.67 -35.42
C VAL A 72 -20.43 1.96 -35.11
N ARG A 73 -19.94 2.05 -33.90
CA ARG A 73 -19.01 3.09 -33.49
C ARG A 73 -17.59 2.54 -33.49
N ILE A 74 -16.71 3.26 -34.17
CA ILE A 74 -15.30 2.89 -34.29
C ILE A 74 -14.45 3.89 -33.54
N SER A 75 -13.60 3.39 -32.69
CA SER A 75 -12.72 4.22 -31.85
C SER A 75 -11.31 3.64 -31.78
N SER A 76 -10.32 4.52 -31.81
CA SER A 76 -8.93 4.19 -31.60
C SER A 76 -8.23 5.36 -30.89
N VAL A 77 -7.16 5.08 -30.15
CA VAL A 77 -6.39 6.11 -29.45
C VAL A 77 -5.73 7.05 -30.46
N GLY A 78 -5.95 8.36 -30.30
CA GLY A 78 -5.42 9.38 -31.21
C GLY A 78 -6.31 9.69 -32.42
N TYR A 79 -7.51 9.12 -32.48
CA TYR A 79 -8.48 9.36 -33.57
C TYR A 79 -9.83 9.79 -33.00
N VAL A 80 -10.54 10.63 -33.79
CA VAL A 80 -11.93 10.99 -33.47
C VAL A 80 -12.81 9.78 -33.73
N SER A 81 -13.61 9.37 -32.73
CA SER A 81 -14.57 8.27 -32.88
C SER A 81 -15.58 8.57 -33.99
N LYS A 82 -15.89 7.56 -34.81
CA LYS A 82 -16.80 7.68 -35.95
C LYS A 82 -17.91 6.64 -35.89
N GLU A 83 -19.13 7.04 -36.19
CA GLU A 83 -20.26 6.13 -36.33
C GLU A 83 -20.49 5.86 -37.82
N VAL A 84 -20.65 4.57 -38.17
CA VAL A 84 -20.81 4.11 -39.55
C VAL A 84 -21.83 2.98 -39.58
N THR A 85 -22.71 2.99 -40.59
CA THR A 85 -23.61 1.85 -40.86
C THR A 85 -22.86 0.84 -41.73
N LEU A 86 -22.78 -0.41 -41.31
CA LEU A 86 -22.11 -1.47 -42.06
C LEU A 86 -23.09 -2.13 -43.05
N THR A 87 -22.56 -2.50 -44.21
CA THR A 87 -23.29 -3.27 -45.25
C THR A 87 -22.69 -4.66 -45.39
N SER A 88 -23.55 -5.70 -45.59
CA SER A 88 -23.14 -7.10 -45.51
C SER A 88 -22.36 -7.60 -46.76
N ASP A 89 -22.58 -7.01 -47.90
CA ASP A 89 -22.10 -7.57 -49.20
C ASP A 89 -20.80 -6.91 -49.69
N THR A 90 -20.22 -5.98 -48.93
CA THR A 90 -19.01 -5.24 -49.29
C THR A 90 -18.04 -5.13 -48.10
N THR A 91 -16.76 -4.99 -48.41
CA THR A 91 -15.79 -4.58 -47.35
C THR A 91 -15.98 -3.10 -47.05
N ASN A 92 -16.40 -2.79 -45.82
CA ASN A 92 -16.66 -1.42 -45.37
C ASN A 92 -15.32 -0.69 -45.17
N MET A 93 -15.03 0.29 -46.03
CA MET A 93 -13.81 1.12 -45.90
C MET A 93 -14.10 2.31 -45.01
N ILE A 94 -13.39 2.42 -43.88
CA ILE A 94 -13.66 3.43 -42.87
C ILE A 94 -12.39 4.23 -42.63
N THR A 95 -12.48 5.55 -42.81
CA THR A 95 -11.36 6.44 -42.48
C THR A 95 -11.63 7.18 -41.20
N LEU A 96 -10.71 7.07 -40.22
CA LEU A 96 -10.72 7.84 -39.01
C LEU A 96 -9.85 9.09 -39.18
N SER A 97 -10.37 10.23 -38.76
CA SER A 97 -9.60 11.46 -38.69
C SER A 97 -8.76 11.48 -37.39
N GLN A 98 -7.51 11.86 -37.50
CA GLN A 98 -6.71 12.11 -36.32
C GLN A 98 -7.38 13.17 -35.42
N ASP A 99 -7.40 12.96 -34.13
CA ASP A 99 -7.89 13.93 -33.20
C ASP A 99 -6.88 15.09 -33.10
N VAL A 100 -6.97 16.01 -34.08
CA VAL A 100 -6.13 17.23 -34.17
C VAL A 100 -6.42 18.22 -33.07
N THR A 101 -7.45 18.04 -32.26
CA THR A 101 -7.65 18.83 -31.03
C THR A 101 -6.51 18.68 -30.04
N LEU A 102 -5.68 17.64 -30.20
CA LEU A 102 -4.42 17.47 -29.46
C LEU A 102 -3.21 18.21 -30.07
N LEU A 103 -3.29 18.81 -31.27
CA LEU A 103 -2.12 19.37 -31.97
C LEU A 103 -2.15 20.88 -32.23
N ASN A 104 -3.24 21.61 -32.00
CA ASN A 104 -3.33 23.04 -32.29
C ASN A 104 -3.90 23.90 -31.14
N GLU A 105 -3.77 23.47 -29.92
CA GLU A 105 -3.86 24.40 -28.81
C GLU A 105 -2.46 25.00 -28.60
N VAL A 106 -2.21 26.22 -29.08
CA VAL A 106 -1.27 27.12 -28.39
C VAL A 106 -1.91 27.42 -27.07
N VAL A 107 -1.86 26.44 -26.18
CA VAL A 107 -2.13 26.63 -24.77
C VAL A 107 -1.05 27.58 -24.31
N ILE A 108 -1.43 28.84 -24.04
CA ILE A 108 -0.80 29.59 -22.99
C ILE A 108 -1.04 28.73 -21.77
N LYS A 109 -0.14 27.77 -21.54
CA LYS A 109 -0.10 26.97 -20.32
C LYS A 109 0.24 27.97 -19.23
N ALA A 110 -0.77 28.59 -18.63
CA ALA A 110 -0.64 29.03 -17.27
C ALA A 110 -0.20 27.77 -16.52
N GLN A 111 1.11 27.64 -16.25
CA GLN A 111 1.65 26.49 -15.54
C GLN A 111 0.91 26.46 -14.20
N ARG A 112 0.02 25.48 -14.03
CA ARG A 112 -0.60 25.28 -12.72
C ARG A 112 0.53 25.09 -11.72
N PRO A 113 0.42 25.71 -10.53
CA PRO A 113 1.39 25.48 -9.49
C PRO A 113 1.56 23.95 -9.32
N GLN A 114 2.80 23.49 -9.23
CA GLN A 114 3.04 22.07 -9.07
C GLN A 114 2.47 21.54 -7.75
N TYR A 115 2.51 22.36 -6.72
CA TYR A 115 1.95 22.11 -5.40
C TYR A 115 0.85 23.10 -5.09
N GLU A 116 -0.31 22.56 -4.72
CA GLU A 116 -1.47 23.34 -4.28
C GLU A 116 -1.91 22.77 -2.91
N LEU A 117 -2.44 23.64 -2.04
CA LEU A 117 -3.11 23.18 -0.82
C LEU A 117 -4.62 23.16 -1.06
N SER A 118 -5.23 21.98 -0.88
CA SER A 118 -6.68 21.82 -0.79
C SER A 118 -7.14 22.05 0.66
N SER A 119 -8.45 21.96 0.90
CA SER A 119 -8.96 21.97 2.28
C SER A 119 -8.51 20.77 3.10
N GLU A 120 -8.13 19.65 2.46
CA GLU A 120 -7.80 18.41 3.13
C GLU A 120 -6.29 18.13 3.17
N GLY A 121 -5.51 18.54 2.16
CA GLY A 121 -4.10 18.22 2.09
C GLY A 121 -3.35 18.88 0.93
N MET A 122 -2.12 18.43 0.71
CA MET A 122 -1.27 18.88 -0.38
C MET A 122 -1.61 18.16 -1.68
N VAL A 123 -1.85 18.90 -2.74
CA VAL A 123 -2.08 18.39 -4.09
C VAL A 123 -0.84 18.56 -4.94
N THR A 124 -0.34 17.46 -5.51
CA THR A 124 0.68 17.46 -6.56
C THR A 124 -0.01 17.26 -7.91
N ASN A 125 0.11 18.24 -8.81
CA ASN A 125 -0.42 18.15 -10.16
C ASN A 125 0.51 17.28 -11.02
N VAL A 126 0.00 16.18 -11.54
CA VAL A 126 0.73 15.22 -12.38
C VAL A 126 0.50 15.51 -13.85
N ALA A 127 -0.77 15.74 -14.23
CA ALA A 127 -1.15 15.99 -15.62
C ALA A 127 -0.42 17.20 -16.21
N GLY A 128 0.31 16.98 -17.31
CA GLY A 128 1.12 18.00 -17.98
C GLY A 128 2.45 18.30 -17.30
N SER A 129 2.83 17.53 -16.28
CA SER A 129 4.15 17.63 -15.62
C SER A 129 5.08 16.47 -16.05
N ILE A 130 6.36 16.59 -15.72
CA ILE A 130 7.33 15.52 -15.95
C ILE A 130 6.99 14.22 -15.22
N LEU A 131 6.17 14.26 -14.18
CA LEU A 131 5.74 13.07 -13.44
C LEU A 131 4.96 12.07 -14.28
N GLU A 132 4.31 12.51 -15.38
CA GLU A 132 3.67 11.61 -16.35
C GLU A 132 4.64 10.62 -17.00
N LYS A 133 5.93 10.97 -17.05
CA LYS A 133 7.01 10.17 -17.63
C LYS A 133 7.77 9.35 -16.59
N SER A 134 7.21 9.25 -15.38
CA SER A 134 7.74 8.32 -14.38
C SER A 134 7.60 6.88 -14.88
N SER A 135 8.50 6.04 -14.43
CA SER A 135 8.56 4.63 -14.83
C SER A 135 7.29 3.85 -14.46
N ASP A 136 6.78 4.07 -13.26
CA ASP A 136 5.52 3.50 -12.78
C ASP A 136 4.90 4.39 -11.70
N ALA A 137 3.77 3.95 -11.12
CA ALA A 137 3.08 4.72 -10.11
C ALA A 137 3.87 4.84 -8.81
N TYR A 138 4.63 3.82 -8.41
CA TYR A 138 5.46 3.88 -7.19
C TYR A 138 6.61 4.87 -7.36
N HIS A 139 7.30 4.83 -8.51
CA HIS A 139 8.32 5.83 -8.83
C HIS A 139 7.73 7.24 -8.89
N LEU A 140 6.54 7.43 -9.52
CA LEU A 140 5.85 8.71 -9.48
C LEU A 140 5.58 9.16 -8.04
N LEU A 141 5.06 8.24 -7.19
CA LEU A 141 4.72 8.54 -5.80
C LEU A 141 5.96 8.88 -4.97
N SER A 142 7.10 8.25 -5.21
CA SER A 142 8.37 8.60 -4.54
C SER A 142 8.85 10.02 -4.84
N LEU A 143 8.40 10.58 -5.97
CA LEU A 143 8.69 11.95 -6.38
C LEU A 143 7.66 12.97 -5.84
N VAL A 144 6.61 12.51 -5.18
CA VAL A 144 5.62 13.37 -4.50
C VAL A 144 6.14 13.73 -3.11
N PRO A 145 6.13 15.03 -2.72
CA PRO A 145 6.58 15.44 -1.41
C PRO A 145 5.88 14.69 -0.28
N GLY A 146 6.66 14.22 0.69
CA GLY A 146 6.15 13.53 1.87
C GLY A 146 5.84 12.06 1.67
N ILE A 147 6.03 11.50 0.49
CA ILE A 147 5.89 10.05 0.25
C ILE A 147 7.27 9.41 0.20
N GLU A 148 7.45 8.34 0.94
CA GLU A 148 8.57 7.42 0.88
C GLU A 148 8.09 6.09 0.28
N VAL A 149 8.84 5.56 -0.68
CA VAL A 149 8.55 4.27 -1.31
C VAL A 149 9.72 3.34 -1.05
N LYS A 150 9.44 2.16 -0.49
CA LYS A 150 10.42 1.07 -0.30
C LYS A 150 9.86 -0.21 -0.92
N GLY A 151 10.35 -0.54 -2.12
CA GLY A 151 9.75 -1.60 -2.94
C GLY A 151 8.30 -1.26 -3.30
N GLU A 152 7.36 -2.10 -2.91
CA GLU A 152 5.90 -1.87 -3.09
C GLU A 152 5.24 -1.21 -1.86
N SER A 153 5.99 -0.89 -0.80
CA SER A 153 5.45 -0.27 0.40
C SER A 153 5.46 1.25 0.29
N LEU A 154 4.31 1.86 0.57
CA LEU A 154 4.13 3.31 0.65
C LEU A 154 4.11 3.74 2.11
N ASN A 155 4.89 4.77 2.42
CA ASN A 155 4.83 5.47 3.69
C ASN A 155 4.68 6.98 3.45
N VAL A 156 3.94 7.64 4.31
CA VAL A 156 3.97 9.11 4.41
C VAL A 156 4.95 9.46 5.51
N LEU A 157 5.96 10.26 5.16
CA LEU A 157 7.07 10.59 6.03
C LEU A 157 6.59 11.05 7.41
N GLY A 158 7.02 10.34 8.45
CA GLY A 158 6.64 10.61 9.83
C GLY A 158 5.18 10.28 10.20
N ARG A 159 4.38 9.72 9.28
CA ARG A 159 2.97 9.33 9.52
C ARG A 159 2.70 7.86 9.28
N GLY A 160 3.71 7.10 8.79
CA GLY A 160 3.58 5.68 8.54
C GLY A 160 2.78 5.33 7.28
N LYS A 161 2.21 4.14 7.26
CA LYS A 161 1.49 3.59 6.11
C LYS A 161 0.17 4.33 5.86
N PRO A 162 -0.03 4.96 4.67
CA PRO A 162 -1.27 5.66 4.34
C PRO A 162 -2.38 4.70 3.92
N ILE A 163 -3.62 5.16 4.04
CA ILE A 163 -4.73 4.61 3.26
C ILE A 163 -4.75 5.29 1.89
N VAL A 164 -4.87 4.48 0.82
CA VAL A 164 -4.84 4.99 -0.56
C VAL A 164 -6.22 4.88 -1.20
N TYR A 165 -6.63 5.97 -1.86
CA TYR A 165 -7.84 6.01 -2.68
C TYR A 165 -7.50 6.32 -4.13
N ILE A 166 -8.11 5.61 -5.08
CA ILE A 166 -8.04 5.88 -6.51
C ILE A 166 -9.43 6.28 -6.98
N ASN A 167 -9.61 7.50 -7.45
CA ASN A 167 -10.91 8.08 -7.87
C ASN A 167 -12.01 7.96 -6.80
N GLY A 168 -11.64 8.11 -5.53
CA GLY A 168 -12.55 7.95 -4.37
C GLY A 168 -12.72 6.51 -3.89
N ARG A 169 -12.27 5.51 -4.65
CA ARG A 169 -12.32 4.09 -4.29
C ARG A 169 -11.13 3.70 -3.42
N LEU A 170 -11.38 2.99 -2.32
CA LEU A 170 -10.34 2.44 -1.47
C LEU A 170 -9.50 1.39 -2.20
N VAL A 171 -8.19 1.54 -2.15
CA VAL A 171 -7.20 0.53 -2.56
C VAL A 171 -7.11 -0.55 -1.49
N ARG A 172 -7.34 -1.80 -1.86
CA ARG A 172 -7.35 -2.94 -0.94
C ARG A 172 -6.08 -3.77 -1.00
N ASN A 173 -5.36 -3.64 -2.10
CA ASN A 173 -4.11 -4.36 -2.35
C ASN A 173 -3.12 -3.43 -3.07
N GLU A 174 -1.86 -3.48 -2.67
CA GLU A 174 -0.78 -2.64 -3.21
C GLU A 174 -0.57 -2.86 -4.71
N ASN A 175 -0.87 -4.06 -5.23
CA ASN A 175 -0.84 -4.34 -6.67
C ASN A 175 -1.77 -3.43 -7.50
N GLU A 176 -2.84 -2.89 -6.90
CA GLU A 176 -3.72 -1.94 -7.59
C GLU A 176 -2.99 -0.62 -7.90
N ILE A 177 -2.03 -0.23 -7.07
CA ILE A 177 -1.18 0.94 -7.30
C ILE A 177 -0.13 0.62 -8.35
N ALA A 178 0.49 -0.56 -8.29
CA ALA A 178 1.49 -1.01 -9.27
C ALA A 178 0.98 -1.01 -10.71
N THR A 179 -0.35 -1.14 -10.88
CA THR A 179 -0.99 -1.14 -12.20
C THR A 179 -1.34 0.24 -12.72
N LEU A 180 -1.36 1.28 -11.86
CA LEU A 180 -1.63 2.64 -12.31
C LEU A 180 -0.56 3.13 -13.27
N GLN A 181 -1.03 3.84 -14.27
CA GLN A 181 -0.17 4.46 -15.26
C GLN A 181 0.12 5.90 -14.85
N PRO A 182 1.39 6.33 -14.79
CA PRO A 182 1.74 7.72 -14.48
C PRO A 182 1.03 8.73 -15.38
N ASP A 183 0.95 8.45 -16.70
CA ASP A 183 0.28 9.29 -17.68
C ASP A 183 -1.26 9.30 -17.56
N ALA A 184 -1.85 8.29 -16.92
CA ALA A 184 -3.27 8.28 -16.58
C ALA A 184 -3.58 9.07 -15.30
N ILE A 185 -2.59 9.34 -14.46
CA ILE A 185 -2.78 10.07 -13.21
C ILE A 185 -2.93 11.57 -13.51
N LYS A 186 -3.99 12.19 -12.99
CA LYS A 186 -4.23 13.63 -13.11
C LYS A 186 -3.58 14.39 -11.95
N LYS A 187 -3.76 13.90 -10.73
CA LYS A 187 -3.22 14.51 -9.50
C LYS A 187 -3.08 13.47 -8.39
N VAL A 188 -2.16 13.74 -7.48
CA VAL A 188 -1.99 13.04 -6.20
C VAL A 188 -2.20 14.03 -5.07
N GLU A 189 -3.03 13.69 -4.10
CA GLU A 189 -3.29 14.49 -2.91
C GLU A 189 -2.84 13.74 -1.67
N VAL A 190 -1.97 14.34 -0.87
CA VAL A 190 -1.42 13.77 0.37
C VAL A 190 -2.02 14.51 1.55
N ILE A 191 -2.74 13.79 2.39
CA ILE A 191 -3.41 14.29 3.57
C ILE A 191 -2.67 13.75 4.79
N THR A 192 -1.97 14.60 5.51
CA THR A 192 -1.19 14.23 6.70
C THR A 192 -1.96 14.35 8.00
N ASN A 193 -3.14 14.97 7.97
CA ASN A 193 -4.05 15.14 9.09
C ASN A 193 -5.50 14.82 8.64
N PRO A 194 -5.85 13.53 8.50
CA PRO A 194 -7.19 13.12 8.08
C PRO A 194 -8.26 13.62 9.06
N GLY A 195 -9.39 14.10 8.53
CA GLY A 195 -10.52 14.56 9.33
C GLY A 195 -11.40 13.42 9.84
N ALA A 196 -12.48 13.76 10.54
CA ALA A 196 -13.39 12.85 11.24
C ALA A 196 -14.05 11.78 10.36
N LYS A 197 -14.15 11.99 9.03
CA LYS A 197 -14.70 11.02 8.08
C LYS A 197 -13.86 9.76 7.89
N TYR A 198 -12.58 9.81 8.29
CA TYR A 198 -11.68 8.66 8.30
C TYR A 198 -11.67 8.02 9.70
N ASN A 199 -11.33 6.75 9.77
CA ASN A 199 -11.16 6.08 11.06
C ASN A 199 -10.01 6.72 11.84
N ALA A 200 -10.13 6.81 13.17
CA ALA A 200 -9.16 7.52 14.01
C ALA A 200 -7.74 6.92 13.97
N ASN A 201 -7.58 5.67 13.56
CA ASN A 201 -6.27 5.03 13.36
C ASN A 201 -5.63 5.38 12.01
N VAL A 202 -6.30 6.15 11.15
CA VAL A 202 -5.76 6.58 9.85
C VAL A 202 -4.93 7.83 10.05
N THR A 203 -3.62 7.69 10.03
CA THR A 203 -2.68 8.79 10.25
C THR A 203 -2.41 9.61 8.98
N SER A 204 -2.63 9.04 7.80
CA SER A 204 -2.44 9.71 6.51
C SER A 204 -3.27 9.06 5.41
N VAL A 205 -3.59 9.86 4.39
CA VAL A 205 -4.36 9.41 3.22
C VAL A 205 -3.69 9.91 1.95
N ILE A 206 -3.62 9.05 0.93
CA ILE A 206 -3.22 9.43 -0.43
C ILE A 206 -4.44 9.26 -1.35
N LYS A 207 -4.85 10.35 -2.01
CA LYS A 207 -5.90 10.32 -3.03
C LYS A 207 -5.28 10.48 -4.41
N ILE A 208 -5.46 9.49 -5.26
CA ILE A 208 -5.00 9.49 -6.66
C ILE A 208 -6.23 9.71 -7.55
N THR A 209 -6.19 10.75 -8.35
CA THR A 209 -7.23 11.03 -9.35
C THR A 209 -6.67 10.73 -10.74
N THR A 210 -7.38 9.92 -11.53
CA THR A 210 -7.00 9.60 -12.91
C THR A 210 -7.82 10.40 -13.93
N ARG A 211 -7.36 10.41 -15.20
CA ARG A 211 -8.07 11.01 -16.33
C ARG A 211 -9.29 10.16 -16.71
N LYS A 212 -10.20 10.71 -17.54
CA LYS A 212 -11.38 9.99 -18.03
C LYS A 212 -10.97 8.95 -19.12
N ASN A 213 -11.78 7.94 -19.34
CA ASN A 213 -11.55 6.80 -20.23
C ASN A 213 -12.29 6.87 -21.57
N SER A 214 -11.82 5.96 -22.47
CA SER A 214 -12.57 5.46 -23.62
C SER A 214 -13.56 4.35 -23.24
N GLU A 215 -14.63 4.17 -24.02
CA GLU A 215 -15.54 3.04 -23.96
C GLU A 215 -14.92 1.79 -24.60
N GLY A 216 -15.44 0.60 -24.30
CA GLY A 216 -15.03 -0.68 -24.90
C GLY A 216 -14.08 -1.49 -24.02
N PHE A 217 -13.31 -2.36 -24.65
CA PHE A 217 -12.33 -3.25 -24.00
C PHE A 217 -10.98 -2.54 -23.82
N ALA A 218 -10.35 -2.78 -22.68
CA ALA A 218 -9.00 -2.32 -22.39
C ALA A 218 -8.20 -3.41 -21.68
N LEU A 219 -6.91 -3.50 -21.98
CA LEU A 219 -5.98 -4.46 -21.42
C LEU A 219 -4.68 -3.75 -21.03
N ASP A 220 -4.13 -4.11 -19.88
CA ASP A 220 -2.81 -3.70 -19.42
C ASP A 220 -2.06 -4.93 -18.91
N SER A 221 -0.89 -5.18 -19.44
CA SER A 221 -0.03 -6.30 -19.03
C SER A 221 1.36 -5.80 -18.72
N LYS A 222 1.83 -6.04 -17.48
CA LYS A 222 3.18 -5.69 -17.03
C LYS A 222 3.91 -6.94 -16.58
N SER A 223 5.04 -7.24 -17.20
CA SER A 223 6.00 -8.27 -16.80
C SER A 223 7.20 -7.59 -16.16
N THR A 224 7.64 -8.07 -15.00
CA THR A 224 8.78 -7.51 -14.26
C THR A 224 9.75 -8.64 -13.91
N PHE A 225 11.01 -8.45 -14.28
CA PHE A 225 12.14 -9.31 -13.94
C PHE A 225 13.06 -8.55 -13.01
N VAL A 226 13.39 -9.15 -11.88
CA VAL A 226 14.33 -8.58 -10.90
C VAL A 226 15.46 -9.56 -10.70
N VAL A 227 16.68 -9.06 -10.73
CA VAL A 227 17.88 -9.82 -10.36
C VAL A 227 18.60 -9.06 -9.26
N ASN A 228 18.88 -9.71 -8.16
CA ASN A 228 19.63 -9.13 -7.05
C ASN A 228 21.16 -9.35 -7.23
N GLU A 229 21.94 -8.75 -6.38
CA GLU A 229 23.43 -8.86 -6.41
C GLU A 229 23.97 -10.31 -6.30
N LYS A 230 23.19 -11.23 -5.71
CA LYS A 230 23.53 -12.66 -5.61
C LYS A 230 23.09 -13.45 -6.87
N GLY A 231 22.60 -12.76 -7.91
CA GLY A 231 22.14 -13.39 -9.16
C GLY A 231 20.83 -14.16 -9.03
N ARG A 232 20.06 -14.01 -7.95
CA ARG A 232 18.79 -14.73 -7.76
C ARG A 232 17.64 -13.98 -8.45
N PRO A 233 16.91 -14.63 -9.40
CA PRO A 233 15.85 -13.98 -10.14
C PRO A 233 14.53 -13.99 -9.38
N SER A 234 13.77 -12.91 -9.53
CA SER A 234 12.35 -12.85 -9.20
C SER A 234 11.55 -12.46 -10.45
N PHE A 235 10.34 -12.94 -10.55
CA PHE A 235 9.45 -12.66 -11.67
C PHE A 235 8.05 -12.30 -11.18
N MET A 236 7.47 -11.26 -11.78
CA MET A 236 6.12 -10.80 -11.49
C MET A 236 5.37 -10.54 -12.80
N GLN A 237 4.12 -10.99 -12.87
CA GLN A 237 3.21 -10.74 -13.98
C GLN A 237 1.92 -10.13 -13.45
N ASN A 238 1.51 -9.02 -14.03
CA ASN A 238 0.25 -8.35 -13.72
C ASN A 238 -0.55 -8.14 -14.99
N ILE A 239 -1.83 -8.52 -14.99
CA ILE A 239 -2.76 -8.38 -16.12
C ILE A 239 -4.03 -7.73 -15.58
N LEU A 240 -4.39 -6.60 -16.15
CA LEU A 240 -5.69 -5.96 -15.96
C LEU A 240 -6.49 -6.02 -17.24
N ALA A 241 -7.74 -6.38 -17.13
CA ALA A 241 -8.70 -6.32 -18.22
C ALA A 241 -9.94 -5.58 -17.74
N GLY A 242 -10.49 -4.72 -18.58
CA GLY A 242 -11.73 -4.00 -18.31
C GLY A 242 -12.61 -3.96 -19.53
N TYR A 243 -13.91 -4.00 -19.32
CA TYR A 243 -14.91 -3.85 -20.37
C TYR A 243 -16.01 -2.90 -19.89
N HIS A 244 -16.14 -1.79 -20.61
CA HIS A 244 -17.16 -0.79 -20.34
C HIS A 244 -18.21 -0.78 -21.47
N THR A 245 -19.46 -0.94 -21.09
CA THR A 245 -20.58 -0.90 -22.04
C THR A 245 -21.82 -0.27 -21.41
N GLY A 246 -22.27 0.85 -21.96
CA GLY A 246 -23.42 1.59 -21.44
C GLY A 246 -23.31 1.88 -19.94
N LYS A 247 -24.20 1.31 -19.15
CA LYS A 247 -24.23 1.48 -17.68
C LYS A 247 -23.35 0.52 -16.90
N TRP A 248 -22.80 -0.52 -17.54
CA TRP A 248 -22.01 -1.57 -16.91
C TRP A 248 -20.51 -1.32 -17.06
N ASP A 249 -19.77 -1.60 -15.99
CA ASP A 249 -18.31 -1.61 -15.98
C ASP A 249 -17.81 -2.88 -15.30
N PHE A 250 -17.08 -3.71 -16.04
CA PHE A 250 -16.48 -4.95 -15.56
C PHE A 250 -14.98 -4.81 -15.53
N ASN A 251 -14.35 -5.18 -14.40
CA ASN A 251 -12.91 -5.15 -14.29
C ASN A 251 -12.40 -6.43 -13.63
N GLY A 252 -11.34 -6.98 -14.23
CA GLY A 252 -10.60 -8.12 -13.71
C GLY A 252 -9.12 -7.79 -13.57
N GLN A 253 -8.50 -8.32 -12.51
CA GLN A 253 -7.07 -8.26 -12.29
C GLN A 253 -6.55 -9.64 -11.91
N LEU A 254 -5.46 -10.05 -12.53
CA LEU A 254 -4.69 -11.23 -12.17
C LEU A 254 -3.24 -10.82 -11.93
N TYR A 255 -2.68 -11.27 -10.82
CA TYR A 255 -1.27 -11.05 -10.51
C TYR A 255 -0.66 -12.36 -10.01
N GLY A 256 0.54 -12.63 -10.45
CA GLY A 256 1.36 -13.72 -9.98
C GLY A 256 2.78 -13.24 -9.75
N ALA A 257 3.37 -13.61 -8.61
CA ALA A 257 4.75 -13.30 -8.30
C ALA A 257 5.48 -14.53 -7.76
N TYR A 258 6.70 -14.69 -8.20
CA TYR A 258 7.71 -15.51 -7.56
C TYR A 258 8.86 -14.60 -7.14
N THR A 259 9.08 -14.47 -5.85
CA THR A 259 10.12 -13.61 -5.29
C THR A 259 11.12 -14.44 -4.50
N GLN A 260 12.41 -14.14 -4.71
CA GLN A 260 13.51 -14.69 -3.92
C GLN A 260 14.22 -13.53 -3.22
N TRP A 261 14.29 -13.61 -1.89
CA TRP A 261 15.18 -12.76 -1.11
C TRP A 261 16.53 -13.45 -0.99
N PRO A 262 17.62 -12.73 -1.16
CA PRO A 262 18.96 -13.28 -1.00
C PRO A 262 19.24 -13.64 0.45
N ASP A 263 20.44 -14.16 0.66
CA ASP A 263 20.95 -14.45 1.99
C ASP A 263 21.24 -13.13 2.70
N ASP A 264 20.26 -12.65 3.47
CA ASP A 264 20.42 -11.48 4.33
C ASP A 264 21.24 -11.90 5.56
N LYS A 265 22.26 -11.12 5.88
CA LYS A 265 23.04 -11.30 7.09
C LYS A 265 22.56 -10.30 8.13
N TYR A 266 22.41 -10.74 9.35
CA TYR A 266 22.13 -9.87 10.47
C TYR A 266 23.00 -10.21 11.67
N LEU A 267 23.31 -9.19 12.44
CA LEU A 267 23.88 -9.29 13.76
C LEU A 267 22.90 -8.63 14.73
N ALA A 268 22.44 -9.38 15.72
CA ALA A 268 21.67 -8.86 16.84
C ALA A 268 22.44 -9.12 18.13
N GLU A 269 22.75 -8.06 18.86
CA GLU A 269 23.48 -8.10 20.12
C GLU A 269 22.64 -7.46 21.20
N VAL A 270 22.23 -8.25 22.20
CA VAL A 270 21.48 -7.79 23.35
C VAL A 270 22.42 -7.77 24.56
N ALA A 271 22.64 -6.60 25.12
CA ALA A 271 23.49 -6.44 26.31
C ALA A 271 22.65 -6.08 27.55
N HIS A 272 22.92 -6.79 28.65
CA HIS A 272 22.42 -6.50 29.99
C HIS A 272 23.57 -6.09 30.88
N LEU A 273 23.64 -4.82 31.25
CA LEU A 273 24.85 -4.23 31.81
C LEU A 273 25.04 -4.51 33.29
N ASP A 274 23.96 -4.77 34.06
CA ASP A 274 24.07 -5.08 35.47
C ASP A 274 24.82 -6.37 35.76
N ASN A 275 24.65 -7.37 34.89
CA ASN A 275 25.34 -8.68 35.00
C ASN A 275 26.43 -8.83 33.96
N LYS A 276 26.69 -7.78 33.15
CA LYS A 276 27.59 -7.81 31.99
C LYS A 276 27.34 -9.02 31.07
N MET A 277 26.09 -9.48 31.01
CA MET A 277 25.68 -10.57 30.14
C MET A 277 25.37 -10.02 28.76
N GLU A 278 25.87 -10.67 27.74
CA GLU A 278 25.67 -10.30 26.37
C GLU A 278 25.24 -11.55 25.54
N VAL A 279 24.15 -11.40 24.79
CA VAL A 279 23.70 -12.42 23.84
C VAL A 279 23.93 -11.91 22.43
N ARG A 280 24.82 -12.56 21.68
CA ARG A 280 25.14 -12.22 20.29
C ARG A 280 24.57 -13.25 19.35
N ASN A 281 23.78 -12.83 18.38
CA ASN A 281 23.25 -13.66 17.30
C ASN A 281 23.72 -13.14 15.95
N ASN A 282 24.42 -13.96 15.19
CA ASN A 282 24.83 -13.67 13.84
C ASN A 282 24.11 -14.66 12.92
N GLY A 283 23.23 -14.17 12.05
CA GLY A 283 22.38 -15.02 11.26
C GLY A 283 22.53 -14.79 9.76
N VAL A 284 22.30 -15.85 9.01
CA VAL A 284 22.13 -15.81 7.56
C VAL A 284 20.79 -16.44 7.23
N GLN A 285 19.93 -15.74 6.52
CA GLN A 285 18.59 -16.23 6.16
C GLN A 285 18.28 -16.01 4.68
N SER A 286 17.58 -16.97 4.09
CA SER A 286 17.02 -16.82 2.75
C SER A 286 15.54 -17.15 2.73
N ARG A 287 14.80 -16.49 1.85
CA ARG A 287 13.34 -16.67 1.72
C ARG A 287 12.92 -16.72 0.27
N SER A 288 11.87 -17.47 -0.02
CA SER A 288 11.20 -17.45 -1.32
C SER A 288 9.69 -17.48 -1.12
N LYS A 289 8.97 -16.80 -2.00
CA LYS A 289 7.51 -16.65 -1.91
C LYS A 289 6.86 -16.75 -3.27
N THR A 290 5.77 -17.53 -3.36
CA THR A 290 4.88 -17.55 -4.53
C THR A 290 3.54 -16.96 -4.14
N ARG A 291 3.15 -15.87 -4.81
CA ARG A 291 1.97 -15.08 -4.47
C ARG A 291 1.02 -14.93 -5.66
N PRO A 292 -0.13 -15.60 -5.69
CA PRO A 292 -1.23 -15.30 -6.58
C PRO A 292 -2.14 -14.21 -6.00
N TYR A 293 -2.68 -13.36 -6.86
CA TYR A 293 -3.77 -12.44 -6.55
C TYR A 293 -4.77 -12.42 -7.70
N GLY A 294 -6.06 -12.36 -7.36
CA GLY A 294 -7.13 -12.19 -8.31
C GLY A 294 -8.20 -11.26 -7.77
N LYS A 295 -8.76 -10.41 -8.63
CA LYS A 295 -9.87 -9.51 -8.28
C LYS A 295 -10.83 -9.41 -9.45
N LEU A 296 -12.11 -9.45 -9.14
CA LEU A 296 -13.20 -9.14 -10.04
C LEU A 296 -14.05 -8.03 -9.42
N SER A 297 -14.48 -7.08 -10.24
CA SER A 297 -15.41 -6.04 -9.81
C SER A 297 -16.40 -5.72 -10.92
N VAL A 298 -17.61 -5.41 -10.53
CA VAL A 298 -18.68 -4.94 -11.38
C VAL A 298 -19.25 -3.65 -10.79
N ASP A 299 -19.54 -2.70 -11.66
CA ASP A 299 -20.22 -1.46 -11.35
C ASP A 299 -21.38 -1.25 -12.29
N TYR A 300 -22.50 -0.79 -11.77
CA TYR A 300 -23.70 -0.45 -12.55
C TYR A 300 -24.11 0.99 -12.23
N ALA A 301 -24.07 1.85 -13.24
CA ALA A 301 -24.57 3.21 -13.17
C ALA A 301 -26.11 3.21 -13.23
N LEU A 302 -26.79 3.54 -12.14
CA LEU A 302 -28.23 3.73 -12.12
C LEU A 302 -28.62 4.96 -12.94
N ASP A 303 -27.89 6.05 -12.72
CA ASP A 303 -27.93 7.33 -13.40
C ASP A 303 -26.56 8.01 -13.39
N ASP A 304 -26.48 9.28 -13.81
CA ASP A 304 -25.22 10.05 -13.86
C ASP A 304 -24.58 10.29 -12.49
N GLU A 305 -25.36 10.27 -11.40
CA GLU A 305 -24.93 10.57 -10.05
C GLU A 305 -24.89 9.32 -9.14
N SER A 306 -25.61 8.26 -9.51
CA SER A 306 -25.82 7.09 -8.66
C SER A 306 -25.28 5.81 -9.29
N SER A 307 -24.59 5.01 -8.49
CA SER A 307 -24.06 3.70 -8.89
C SER A 307 -24.08 2.71 -7.74
N LEU A 308 -24.16 1.45 -8.10
CA LEU A 308 -23.99 0.33 -7.18
C LEU A 308 -22.93 -0.62 -7.75
N GLY A 309 -22.25 -1.33 -6.89
CA GLY A 309 -21.24 -2.28 -7.36
C GLY A 309 -20.86 -3.32 -6.33
N ALA A 310 -20.21 -4.35 -6.83
CA ALA A 310 -19.68 -5.43 -6.03
C ALA A 310 -18.26 -5.79 -6.46
N SER A 311 -17.45 -6.24 -5.53
CA SER A 311 -16.13 -6.79 -5.84
C SER A 311 -15.78 -7.95 -4.93
N VAL A 312 -15.02 -8.89 -5.47
CA VAL A 312 -14.41 -10.00 -4.74
C VAL A 312 -12.95 -10.09 -5.11
N SER A 313 -12.10 -10.37 -4.13
CA SER A 313 -10.68 -10.60 -4.37
C SER A 313 -10.15 -11.73 -3.50
N TYR A 314 -9.14 -12.39 -4.05
CA TYR A 314 -8.30 -13.36 -3.35
C TYR A 314 -6.86 -12.88 -3.39
N ASP A 315 -6.19 -12.80 -2.22
CA ASP A 315 -4.76 -12.56 -2.09
C ASP A 315 -4.15 -13.72 -1.31
N GLY A 316 -3.21 -14.42 -1.89
CA GLY A 316 -2.68 -15.62 -1.27
C GLY A 316 -1.16 -15.71 -1.31
N THR A 317 -0.64 -16.52 -0.41
CA THR A 317 0.70 -17.07 -0.47
C THR A 317 0.56 -18.59 -0.63
N LEU A 318 0.81 -19.11 -1.82
CA LEU A 318 0.75 -20.56 -2.06
C LEU A 318 1.89 -21.27 -1.36
N ARG A 319 3.04 -20.61 -1.31
CA ARG A 319 4.26 -21.19 -0.74
C ARG A 319 5.15 -20.07 -0.22
N LEU A 320 5.42 -20.09 1.06
CA LEU A 320 6.51 -19.39 1.70
C LEU A 320 7.52 -20.45 2.15
N LYS A 321 8.77 -20.25 1.84
CA LYS A 321 9.89 -21.05 2.35
C LYS A 321 10.92 -20.11 2.92
N GLY A 322 11.38 -20.40 4.11
CA GLY A 322 12.51 -19.76 4.75
C GLY A 322 13.49 -20.81 5.27
N ASN A 323 14.74 -20.50 5.26
CA ASN A 323 15.78 -21.26 5.94
C ASN A 323 16.89 -20.32 6.37
N GLY A 324 17.55 -20.65 7.46
CA GLY A 324 18.68 -19.88 7.92
C GLY A 324 19.42 -20.60 9.02
N THR A 325 20.60 -20.07 9.31
CA THR A 325 21.45 -20.48 10.42
C THR A 325 21.77 -19.28 11.28
N VAL A 326 21.59 -19.42 12.57
CA VAL A 326 21.97 -18.43 13.59
C VAL A 326 23.13 -18.99 14.40
N TYR A 327 24.20 -18.22 14.45
CA TYR A 327 25.32 -18.48 15.37
C TYR A 327 25.16 -17.56 16.56
N GLY A 328 24.84 -18.13 17.73
CA GLY A 328 24.65 -17.40 18.96
C GLY A 328 25.82 -17.60 19.92
N SER A 329 26.05 -16.63 20.80
CA SER A 329 26.95 -16.79 21.94
C SER A 329 26.41 -16.03 23.14
N VAL A 330 26.61 -16.59 24.32
CA VAL A 330 26.37 -15.92 25.61
C VAL A 330 27.73 -15.61 26.24
N LEU A 331 27.92 -14.35 26.62
CA LEU A 331 29.12 -13.85 27.23
C LEU A 331 28.77 -13.28 28.61
N THR A 332 29.62 -13.56 29.60
CA THR A 332 29.60 -12.93 30.91
C THR A 332 30.97 -12.31 31.17
N ASP A 333 31.04 -11.02 31.47
CA ASP A 333 32.30 -10.29 31.66
C ASP A 333 33.30 -10.48 30.49
N ASP A 334 32.81 -10.44 29.23
CA ASP A 334 33.57 -10.68 27.98
C ASP A 334 34.09 -12.14 27.81
N VAL A 335 33.72 -13.06 28.70
CA VAL A 335 34.06 -14.48 28.55
C VAL A 335 32.91 -15.25 27.95
N THR A 336 33.15 -15.96 26.84
CA THR A 336 32.13 -16.80 26.21
C THR A 336 31.85 -18.02 27.09
N GLU A 337 30.63 -18.14 27.58
CA GLU A 337 30.17 -19.27 28.39
C GLU A 337 29.52 -20.35 27.54
N GLU A 338 28.75 -19.94 26.53
CA GLU A 338 27.99 -20.82 25.66
C GLU A 338 28.05 -20.36 24.21
N ASN A 339 28.08 -21.32 23.26
CA ASN A 339 27.90 -21.07 21.85
C ASN A 339 26.69 -21.84 21.32
N LEU A 340 25.90 -21.22 20.48
CA LEU A 340 24.72 -21.79 19.82
C LEU A 340 24.94 -21.87 18.32
N THR A 341 24.56 -22.99 17.73
CA THR A 341 24.25 -23.08 16.28
C THR A 341 22.80 -23.47 16.16
N SER A 342 21.99 -22.61 15.55
CA SER A 342 20.55 -22.81 15.36
C SER A 342 20.23 -22.83 13.87
N ASP A 343 19.89 -23.99 13.35
CA ASP A 343 19.45 -24.16 11.96
C ASP A 343 17.93 -24.23 11.93
N TYR A 344 17.29 -23.33 11.18
CA TYR A 344 15.85 -23.35 11.06
C TYR A 344 15.37 -23.47 9.62
N THR A 345 14.21 -24.08 9.46
CA THR A 345 13.43 -24.09 8.21
C THR A 345 12.00 -23.70 8.51
N SER A 346 11.45 -22.79 7.71
CA SER A 346 10.04 -22.41 7.80
C SER A 346 9.30 -22.68 6.50
N ARG A 347 8.01 -23.01 6.64
CA ARG A 347 7.08 -23.18 5.52
C ARG A 347 5.76 -22.50 5.89
N GLY A 348 5.20 -21.78 4.95
CA GLY A 348 3.95 -21.09 5.20
C GLY A 348 3.06 -21.05 3.97
N HIS A 349 1.76 -20.91 4.21
CA HIS A 349 0.77 -20.59 3.20
C HIS A 349 -0.33 -19.73 3.82
N SER A 350 -0.87 -18.80 3.04
CA SER A 350 -1.96 -17.95 3.50
C SER A 350 -2.95 -17.65 2.39
N GLY A 351 -4.17 -17.29 2.76
CA GLY A 351 -5.19 -16.88 1.83
C GLY A 351 -6.15 -15.88 2.48
N ILE A 352 -6.36 -14.75 1.77
CA ILE A 352 -7.27 -13.69 2.16
C ILE A 352 -8.34 -13.55 1.10
N TRP A 353 -9.59 -13.87 1.45
CA TRP A 353 -10.75 -13.52 0.65
C TRP A 353 -11.34 -12.21 1.17
N SER A 354 -11.62 -11.28 0.29
CA SER A 354 -12.34 -10.07 0.65
C SER A 354 -13.42 -9.75 -0.36
N GLY A 355 -14.57 -9.28 0.14
CA GLY A 355 -15.69 -8.84 -0.65
C GLY A 355 -16.14 -7.45 -0.20
N ASN A 356 -16.70 -6.69 -1.12
CA ASN A 356 -17.34 -5.42 -0.86
C ASN A 356 -18.57 -5.27 -1.76
N VAL A 357 -19.63 -4.70 -1.19
CA VAL A 357 -20.78 -4.17 -1.92
C VAL A 357 -20.94 -2.71 -1.54
N TYR A 358 -21.32 -1.87 -2.50
CA TYR A 358 -21.54 -0.46 -2.23
C TYR A 358 -22.74 0.10 -2.99
N TYR A 359 -23.30 1.17 -2.45
CA TYR A 359 -24.18 2.10 -3.14
C TYR A 359 -23.63 3.52 -2.93
N LEU A 360 -23.47 4.26 -4.00
CA LEU A 360 -23.12 5.66 -3.98
C LEU A 360 -24.14 6.41 -4.84
N GLY A 361 -24.80 7.42 -4.30
CA GLY A 361 -25.80 8.16 -5.07
C GLY A 361 -26.48 9.25 -4.26
N LYS A 362 -27.59 9.75 -4.79
CA LYS A 362 -28.46 10.75 -4.13
C LYS A 362 -29.83 10.16 -3.82
N ILE A 363 -30.33 10.46 -2.62
CA ILE A 363 -31.70 10.18 -2.20
C ILE A 363 -32.30 11.50 -1.70
N GLY A 364 -33.12 12.13 -2.54
CA GLY A 364 -33.59 13.48 -2.28
C GLY A 364 -32.45 14.50 -2.25
N VAL A 365 -32.28 15.22 -1.14
CA VAL A 365 -31.22 16.23 -0.95
C VAL A 365 -29.92 15.64 -0.38
N PHE A 366 -29.96 14.36 0.04
CA PHE A 366 -28.83 13.69 0.68
C PHE A 366 -27.97 12.94 -0.36
N GLY A 367 -26.66 13.19 -0.35
CA GLY A 367 -25.69 12.25 -0.88
C GLY A 367 -25.62 11.04 0.04
N VAL A 368 -25.60 9.83 -0.50
CA VAL A 368 -25.57 8.57 0.26
C VAL A 368 -24.39 7.74 -0.21
N ASP A 369 -23.53 7.34 0.72
CA ASP A 369 -22.44 6.38 0.49
C ASP A 369 -22.58 5.24 1.49
N PHE A 370 -23.00 4.06 0.99
CA PHE A 370 -23.11 2.83 1.77
C PHE A 370 -22.05 1.84 1.32
N ASN A 371 -21.39 1.19 2.28
CA ASN A 371 -20.45 0.10 2.04
C ASN A 371 -20.66 -1.05 3.01
N GLY A 372 -20.68 -2.27 2.48
CA GLY A 372 -20.64 -3.51 3.24
C GLY A 372 -19.39 -4.30 2.88
N ASP A 373 -18.63 -4.71 3.88
CA ASP A 373 -17.35 -5.42 3.70
C ASP A 373 -17.33 -6.75 4.42
N PHE A 374 -16.74 -7.75 3.76
CA PHE A 374 -16.44 -9.07 4.31
C PHE A 374 -14.95 -9.35 4.13
N LEU A 375 -14.33 -9.97 5.13
CA LEU A 375 -12.96 -10.49 5.05
C LEU A 375 -12.87 -11.85 5.75
N TRP A 376 -12.18 -12.77 5.10
CA TRP A 376 -11.77 -14.06 5.65
C TRP A 376 -10.27 -14.22 5.39
N ASN A 377 -9.47 -14.35 6.45
CA ASN A 377 -8.02 -14.47 6.38
C ASN A 377 -7.58 -15.71 7.14
N LYS A 378 -6.89 -16.63 6.46
CA LYS A 378 -6.26 -17.80 7.09
C LYS A 378 -4.77 -17.78 6.78
N ASN A 379 -3.96 -17.89 7.83
CA ASN A 379 -2.50 -18.01 7.75
C ASN A 379 -2.05 -19.27 8.49
N ASN A 380 -1.16 -20.04 7.87
CA ASN A 380 -0.52 -21.20 8.48
C ASN A 380 0.99 -21.07 8.28
N GLU A 381 1.74 -21.37 9.34
CA GLU A 381 3.20 -21.35 9.34
C GLU A 381 3.72 -22.47 10.21
N ASP A 382 4.63 -23.29 9.66
CA ASP A 382 5.35 -24.34 10.35
C ASP A 382 6.84 -24.00 10.34
N MET A 383 7.50 -24.15 11.48
CA MET A 383 8.94 -23.95 11.61
C MET A 383 9.57 -25.13 12.36
N SER A 384 10.72 -25.55 11.90
CA SER A 384 11.57 -26.55 12.55
C SER A 384 12.91 -25.92 12.83
N THR A 385 13.30 -25.88 14.11
CA THR A 385 14.56 -25.30 14.61
C THR A 385 15.40 -26.41 15.27
N ASN A 386 16.64 -26.55 14.84
CA ASN A 386 17.61 -27.45 15.40
C ASN A 386 18.70 -26.66 16.10
N ASP A 387 18.65 -26.61 17.42
CA ASP A 387 19.62 -25.94 18.25
C ASP A 387 20.69 -26.88 18.75
N MET A 388 21.95 -26.50 18.59
CA MET A 388 23.11 -27.17 19.17
C MET A 388 23.88 -26.14 20.02
N THR A 389 23.83 -26.30 21.33
CA THR A 389 24.58 -25.49 22.28
C THR A 389 25.85 -26.22 22.72
N THR A 390 26.96 -25.49 22.76
CA THR A 390 28.25 -26.00 23.25
C THR A 390 28.69 -25.09 24.39
N LEU A 391 28.85 -25.70 25.58
CA LEU A 391 29.34 -25.02 26.77
C LEU A 391 30.86 -24.78 26.69
N SER A 392 31.37 -23.86 27.44
CA SER A 392 32.84 -23.64 27.59
C SER A 392 33.61 -24.89 28.07
N SER A 393 32.95 -25.81 28.76
CA SER A 393 33.48 -27.13 29.11
C SER A 393 33.69 -28.09 27.94
N GLY A 394 33.15 -27.78 26.76
CA GLY A 394 33.10 -28.65 25.56
C GLY A 394 31.91 -29.62 25.53
N GLU A 395 31.04 -29.58 26.55
CA GLU A 395 29.79 -30.34 26.55
C GLU A 395 28.81 -29.78 25.52
N THR A 396 28.10 -30.65 24.80
CA THR A 396 27.13 -30.26 23.77
C THR A 396 25.74 -30.75 24.14
N ASP A 397 24.74 -29.85 23.99
CA ASP A 397 23.31 -30.14 24.13
C ASP A 397 22.61 -29.86 22.81
N LYS A 398 21.70 -30.76 22.41
CA LYS A 398 20.93 -30.65 21.15
C LYS A 398 19.45 -30.66 21.45
N GLN A 399 18.74 -29.68 20.85
CA GLN A 399 17.30 -29.53 20.96
C GLN A 399 16.70 -29.38 19.57
N ASN A 400 15.69 -30.19 19.24
CA ASN A 400 14.86 -29.97 18.04
C ASN A 400 13.50 -29.45 18.48
N VAL A 401 13.10 -28.30 17.95
CA VAL A 401 11.82 -27.66 18.26
C VAL A 401 11.02 -27.48 16.99
N ASN A 402 9.84 -28.06 16.95
CA ASN A 402 8.89 -27.90 15.86
C ASN A 402 7.72 -27.04 16.33
N THR A 403 7.43 -25.97 15.61
CA THR A 403 6.33 -25.10 15.91
C THR A 403 5.35 -25.04 14.74
N SER A 404 4.06 -24.99 15.04
CA SER A 404 3.01 -24.81 14.04
C SER A 404 2.03 -23.74 14.51
N ARG A 405 1.72 -22.79 13.64
CA ARG A 405 0.81 -21.70 13.90
C ARG A 405 -0.30 -21.65 12.87
N THR A 406 -1.53 -21.52 13.34
CA THR A 406 -2.70 -21.27 12.50
C THR A 406 -3.47 -20.07 13.04
N ASP A 407 -3.59 -19.03 12.21
CA ASP A 407 -4.40 -17.86 12.47
C ASP A 407 -5.61 -17.84 11.52
N LEU A 408 -6.82 -17.67 12.06
CA LEU A 408 -8.05 -17.54 11.31
C LEU A 408 -8.82 -16.28 11.75
N SER A 409 -8.90 -15.28 10.87
CA SER A 409 -9.65 -14.05 11.11
C SER A 409 -10.84 -13.94 10.17
N ARG A 410 -11.98 -13.51 10.72
CA ARG A 410 -13.22 -13.21 9.96
C ARG A 410 -13.70 -11.84 10.38
N MET A 411 -14.11 -11.02 9.41
CA MET A 411 -14.65 -9.68 9.67
C MET A 411 -15.90 -9.44 8.82
N LEU A 412 -16.86 -8.78 9.43
CA LEU A 412 -17.98 -8.13 8.76
C LEU A 412 -18.00 -6.65 9.17
N ALA A 413 -18.24 -5.76 8.22
CA ALA A 413 -18.35 -4.35 8.50
C ALA A 413 -19.38 -3.66 7.60
N GLY A 414 -20.05 -2.64 8.14
CA GLY A 414 -20.97 -1.78 7.40
C GLY A 414 -20.70 -0.32 7.72
N LYS A 415 -20.72 0.54 6.70
CA LYS A 415 -20.54 1.99 6.81
C LYS A 415 -21.60 2.71 5.99
N LEU A 416 -22.20 3.72 6.57
CA LEU A 416 -23.16 4.62 5.93
C LEU A 416 -22.71 6.05 6.15
N VAL A 417 -22.58 6.82 5.07
CA VAL A 417 -22.30 8.26 5.11
C VAL A 417 -23.42 8.99 4.39
N LEU A 418 -23.92 10.04 5.01
CA LEU A 418 -24.92 10.94 4.47
C LEU A 418 -24.32 12.34 4.35
N ASP A 419 -24.33 12.91 3.15
CA ASP A 419 -23.89 14.27 2.87
C ASP A 419 -25.08 15.17 2.60
N ALA A 420 -25.13 16.35 3.23
CA ALA A 420 -26.19 17.32 3.03
C ALA A 420 -25.66 18.74 2.93
N PRO A 421 -26.25 19.60 2.07
CA PRO A 421 -25.94 21.03 2.05
C PRO A 421 -26.57 21.69 3.29
N VAL A 422 -25.74 22.28 4.16
CA VAL A 422 -26.18 22.95 5.39
C VAL A 422 -25.45 24.29 5.51
N TRP A 423 -26.19 25.39 5.77
CA TRP A 423 -25.64 26.75 6.03
C TRP A 423 -24.56 27.19 5.02
N LYS A 424 -24.83 27.05 3.72
CA LYS A 424 -23.85 27.34 2.61
C LYS A 424 -22.54 26.51 2.70
N GLY A 425 -22.55 25.40 3.40
CA GLY A 425 -21.48 24.42 3.50
C GLY A 425 -22.01 23.03 3.20
N SER A 426 -21.21 22.01 3.47
CA SER A 426 -21.54 20.59 3.39
C SER A 426 -21.35 19.96 4.76
N LEU A 427 -22.36 19.27 5.25
CA LEU A 427 -22.31 18.45 6.45
C LEU A 427 -22.32 16.98 6.06
N SER A 428 -21.30 16.23 6.48
CA SER A 428 -21.24 14.78 6.38
C SER A 428 -21.52 14.17 7.75
N TYR A 429 -22.46 13.22 7.79
CA TYR A 429 -22.75 12.39 8.95
C TYR A 429 -22.48 10.94 8.61
N GLY A 430 -21.72 10.22 9.43
CA GLY A 430 -21.39 8.82 9.18
C GLY A 430 -21.58 7.92 10.39
N LEU A 431 -22.01 6.69 10.09
CA LEU A 431 -22.10 5.58 11.03
C LEU A 431 -21.30 4.40 10.47
N GLU A 432 -20.57 3.71 11.33
CA GLU A 432 -19.82 2.52 10.96
C GLU A 432 -19.85 1.51 12.10
N TYR A 433 -20.07 0.25 11.77
CA TYR A 433 -19.93 -0.87 12.69
C TYR A 433 -19.13 -1.98 12.04
N SER A 434 -18.21 -2.56 12.80
CA SER A 434 -17.41 -3.70 12.37
C SER A 434 -17.27 -4.73 13.49
N TYR A 435 -17.24 -5.99 13.10
CA TYR A 435 -17.08 -7.12 14.03
C TYR A 435 -16.01 -8.07 13.50
N VAL A 436 -15.04 -8.39 14.37
CA VAL A 436 -13.95 -9.32 14.10
C VAL A 436 -14.03 -10.50 15.04
N ARG A 437 -13.79 -11.68 14.48
CA ARG A 437 -13.50 -12.91 15.22
C ARG A 437 -12.16 -13.46 14.71
N ARG A 438 -11.18 -13.58 15.60
CA ARG A 438 -9.86 -14.16 15.31
C ARG A 438 -9.58 -15.33 16.24
N ASN A 439 -9.27 -16.48 15.68
CA ASN A 439 -8.70 -17.63 16.37
C ASN A 439 -7.20 -17.69 16.06
N SER A 440 -6.39 -17.97 17.06
CA SER A 440 -4.95 -18.23 16.93
C SER A 440 -4.62 -19.50 17.71
N ASP A 441 -4.03 -20.46 17.02
CA ASP A 441 -3.55 -21.73 17.60
C ASP A 441 -2.05 -21.82 17.33
N TYR A 442 -1.23 -21.95 18.39
CA TYR A 442 0.20 -22.14 18.32
C TYR A 442 0.60 -23.38 19.12
N THR A 443 1.26 -24.31 18.47
CA THR A 443 1.71 -25.57 19.08
C THR A 443 3.23 -25.68 18.98
N VAL A 444 3.82 -26.25 20.02
CA VAL A 444 5.27 -26.46 20.14
C VAL A 444 5.53 -27.91 20.52
N VAL A 445 6.51 -28.50 19.89
CA VAL A 445 6.96 -29.89 20.20
C VAL A 445 8.50 -29.88 20.27
N PRO A 446 9.07 -30.27 21.42
CA PRO A 446 8.42 -30.76 22.64
C PRO A 446 7.71 -29.65 23.43
N GLN A 447 6.73 -30.02 24.25
CA GLN A 447 5.87 -29.05 24.98
C GLN A 447 6.54 -28.38 26.18
N ASP A 448 7.64 -28.92 26.68
CA ASP A 448 8.42 -28.38 27.80
C ASP A 448 9.29 -27.17 27.42
N VAL A 449 9.32 -26.80 26.13
CA VAL A 449 10.10 -25.64 25.66
C VAL A 449 9.37 -24.33 25.96
N VAL A 450 8.13 -24.20 25.51
CA VAL A 450 7.18 -23.14 25.83
C VAL A 450 5.76 -23.70 25.75
N ASP A 451 4.84 -23.12 26.48
CA ASP A 451 3.43 -23.47 26.39
C ASP A 451 2.84 -23.10 25.03
N GLY A 452 1.97 -23.95 24.51
CA GLY A 452 1.18 -23.63 23.32
C GLY A 452 0.14 -22.54 23.62
N GLU A 453 -0.35 -21.88 22.59
CA GLU A 453 -1.41 -20.87 22.69
C GLU A 453 -2.67 -21.32 21.97
N GLN A 454 -3.84 -21.17 22.60
CA GLN A 454 -5.14 -21.29 21.96
C GLN A 454 -6.00 -20.10 22.33
N SER A 455 -5.93 -19.05 21.52
CA SER A 455 -6.62 -17.80 21.81
C SER A 455 -7.77 -17.51 20.83
N LEU A 456 -8.82 -16.82 21.34
CA LEU A 456 -9.92 -16.31 20.56
C LEU A 456 -10.16 -14.86 20.93
N ILE A 457 -10.06 -13.97 19.96
CA ILE A 457 -10.42 -12.56 20.08
C ILE A 457 -11.77 -12.33 19.39
N LYS A 458 -12.68 -11.64 20.09
CA LYS A 458 -13.90 -11.06 19.52
C LYS A 458 -13.87 -9.56 19.77
N GLU A 459 -13.98 -8.77 18.71
CA GLU A 459 -13.98 -7.32 18.83
C GLU A 459 -15.10 -6.70 18.02
N GLY A 460 -16.00 -6.00 18.70
CA GLY A 460 -17.00 -5.12 18.11
C GLY A 460 -16.53 -3.67 18.17
N MET A 461 -16.60 -2.93 17.08
CA MET A 461 -16.28 -1.50 17.04
C MET A 461 -17.42 -0.73 16.37
N GLY A 462 -18.04 0.16 17.13
CA GLY A 462 -19.04 1.11 16.66
C GLY A 462 -18.43 2.52 16.57
N SER A 463 -18.72 3.26 15.51
CA SER A 463 -18.31 4.64 15.41
C SER A 463 -19.33 5.53 14.72
N MET A 464 -19.32 6.82 15.08
CA MET A 464 -20.11 7.86 14.44
C MET A 464 -19.25 9.10 14.29
N PHE A 465 -19.52 9.88 13.24
CA PHE A 465 -18.84 11.15 13.03
C PHE A 465 -19.74 12.21 12.41
N LEU A 466 -19.36 13.46 12.64
CA LEU A 466 -19.86 14.65 11.97
C LEU A 466 -18.66 15.41 11.40
N ASP A 467 -18.75 15.84 10.14
CA ASP A 467 -17.72 16.65 9.48
C ASP A 467 -18.40 17.77 8.70
N TYR A 468 -18.08 19.02 9.01
CA TYR A 468 -18.64 20.19 8.36
C TYR A 468 -17.57 20.96 7.61
N THR A 469 -17.81 21.22 6.33
CA THR A 469 -16.91 21.98 5.47
C THR A 469 -17.62 23.20 4.92
N ARG A 470 -16.98 24.37 4.98
CA ARG A 470 -17.51 25.63 4.42
C ARG A 470 -16.42 26.52 3.85
N LYS A 471 -16.73 27.19 2.74
CA LYS A 471 -15.88 28.24 2.15
C LYS A 471 -16.43 29.64 2.47
N PHE A 472 -15.58 30.51 2.95
CA PHE A 472 -15.83 31.94 3.19
C PHE A 472 -14.96 32.75 2.24
N GLY A 473 -15.43 33.03 1.03
CA GLY A 473 -14.60 33.60 -0.02
C GLY A 473 -13.41 32.70 -0.36
N LYS A 474 -12.19 33.16 -0.06
CA LYS A 474 -10.95 32.38 -0.28
C LYS A 474 -10.58 31.47 0.89
N LEU A 475 -11.20 31.65 2.05
CA LEU A 475 -10.95 30.87 3.24
C LEU A 475 -11.76 29.57 3.19
N SER A 476 -11.12 28.41 3.36
CA SER A 476 -11.78 27.12 3.53
C SER A 476 -11.63 26.68 4.99
N PHE A 477 -12.76 26.33 5.60
CA PHE A 477 -12.85 25.82 6.96
C PHE A 477 -13.45 24.41 6.94
N GLN A 478 -12.90 23.52 7.74
CA GLN A 478 -13.43 22.18 8.02
C GLN A 478 -13.31 21.93 9.52
N ALA A 479 -14.36 21.35 10.11
CA ALA A 479 -14.32 20.86 11.49
C ALA A 479 -15.07 19.54 11.58
N GLY A 480 -14.51 18.60 12.30
CA GLY A 480 -15.06 17.26 12.47
C GLY A 480 -14.93 16.75 13.89
N LEU A 481 -15.82 15.88 14.26
CA LEU A 481 -15.81 15.14 15.52
C LEU A 481 -16.19 13.70 15.25
N ARG A 482 -15.35 12.76 15.69
CA ARG A 482 -15.59 11.32 15.62
C ARG A 482 -15.62 10.72 17.02
N TYR A 483 -16.57 9.84 17.26
CA TYR A 483 -16.68 9.00 18.45
C TYR A 483 -16.50 7.54 18.06
N GLU A 484 -15.69 6.80 18.81
CA GLU A 484 -15.50 5.36 18.63
C GLU A 484 -15.67 4.64 19.97
N ASN A 485 -16.42 3.52 19.95
CA ASN A 485 -16.56 2.60 21.07
C ASN A 485 -16.08 1.22 20.64
N VAL A 486 -15.29 0.57 21.47
CA VAL A 486 -14.71 -0.77 21.24
C VAL A 486 -15.07 -1.71 22.39
N ASP A 487 -15.68 -2.85 22.06
CA ASP A 487 -15.89 -3.99 22.95
C ASP A 487 -14.96 -5.12 22.54
N PHE A 488 -13.86 -5.30 23.29
CA PHE A 488 -12.82 -6.29 23.04
C PHE A 488 -12.90 -7.40 24.08
N LYS A 489 -13.04 -8.65 23.63
CA LYS A 489 -13.10 -9.87 24.45
C LYS A 489 -11.99 -10.83 24.08
N TYR A 490 -11.16 -11.16 25.05
CA TYR A 490 -10.09 -12.13 24.94
C TYR A 490 -10.46 -13.44 25.63
N TYR A 491 -10.30 -14.55 24.94
CA TYR A 491 -10.51 -15.89 25.48
C TYR A 491 -9.22 -16.68 25.35
N ASP A 492 -8.81 -17.33 26.42
CA ASP A 492 -7.76 -18.32 26.43
C ASP A 492 -8.35 -19.69 26.69
N HIS A 493 -8.03 -20.71 25.87
CA HIS A 493 -8.61 -22.06 25.91
C HIS A 493 -10.15 -22.01 26.06
N SER A 494 -10.82 -21.15 25.30
CA SER A 494 -12.28 -20.92 25.32
C SER A 494 -12.82 -20.28 26.61
N VAL A 495 -11.97 -19.91 27.56
CA VAL A 495 -12.37 -19.24 28.82
C VAL A 495 -12.16 -17.74 28.70
N LEU A 496 -13.21 -16.96 29.00
CA LEU A 496 -13.12 -15.49 28.94
C LEU A 496 -12.15 -14.97 30.00
N GLN A 497 -11.14 -14.25 29.54
CA GLN A 497 -10.16 -13.57 30.38
C GLN A 497 -10.62 -12.13 30.64
N LYS A 498 -11.25 -11.92 31.79
CA LYS A 498 -11.83 -10.60 32.13
C LYS A 498 -10.80 -9.48 32.26
N ALA A 499 -9.61 -9.80 32.77
CA ALA A 499 -8.54 -8.82 32.97
C ALA A 499 -7.96 -8.29 31.64
N GLN A 500 -7.94 -9.13 30.60
CA GLN A 500 -7.45 -8.80 29.25
C GLN A 500 -8.56 -8.26 28.34
N SER A 501 -9.84 -8.39 28.74
CA SER A 501 -10.99 -7.89 28.00
C SER A 501 -11.25 -6.42 28.35
N LYS A 502 -11.53 -5.59 27.35
CA LYS A 502 -11.67 -4.13 27.51
C LYS A 502 -12.91 -3.61 26.81
N ASN A 503 -13.53 -2.60 27.42
CA ASN A 503 -14.56 -1.77 26.77
C ASN A 503 -14.16 -0.31 26.99
N TYR A 504 -13.94 0.42 25.87
CA TYR A 504 -13.54 1.82 25.97
C TYR A 504 -14.14 2.65 24.85
N SER A 505 -14.19 3.96 25.08
CA SER A 505 -14.76 4.94 24.14
C SER A 505 -13.87 6.16 24.09
N GLU A 506 -13.68 6.70 22.88
CA GLU A 506 -12.82 7.85 22.66
C GLU A 506 -13.42 8.86 21.67
N TRP A 507 -13.04 10.13 21.84
CA TRP A 507 -13.43 11.23 20.98
C TRP A 507 -12.23 11.76 20.20
N PHE A 508 -12.42 11.96 18.89
CA PHE A 508 -11.38 12.41 17.97
C PHE A 508 -11.82 13.70 17.27
N PRO A 509 -11.52 14.88 17.84
CA PRO A 509 -11.76 16.14 17.19
C PRO A 509 -10.74 16.40 16.08
N SER A 510 -11.17 17.08 15.01
CA SER A 510 -10.33 17.54 13.91
C SER A 510 -10.78 18.91 13.42
N ALA A 511 -9.83 19.72 12.95
CA ALA A 511 -10.10 21.02 12.32
C ALA A 511 -9.05 21.33 11.26
N SER A 512 -9.46 21.98 10.19
CA SER A 512 -8.58 22.49 9.13
C SER A 512 -9.02 23.88 8.67
N LEU A 513 -8.03 24.76 8.51
CA LEU A 513 -8.23 26.12 8.03
C LEU A 513 -7.22 26.37 6.89
N SER A 514 -7.71 26.62 5.67
CA SER A 514 -6.87 26.87 4.52
C SER A 514 -7.18 28.24 3.93
N TRP A 515 -6.14 29.04 3.66
CA TRP A 515 -6.30 30.37 3.08
C TRP A 515 -5.14 30.74 2.16
N PRO A 516 -5.41 31.29 0.98
CA PRO A 516 -4.39 31.84 0.10
C PRO A 516 -4.14 33.31 0.44
N ILE A 517 -2.85 33.69 0.49
CA ILE A 517 -2.40 35.08 0.53
C ILE A 517 -1.56 35.32 -0.74
N HIS A 518 -2.08 36.08 -1.70
CA HIS A 518 -1.47 36.25 -3.03
C HIS A 518 -1.25 34.91 -3.74
N LYS A 519 0.00 34.47 -3.90
CA LYS A 519 0.41 33.22 -4.53
C LYS A 519 0.89 32.17 -3.53
N VAL A 520 0.76 32.45 -2.23
CA VAL A 520 1.13 31.55 -1.14
C VAL A 520 -0.13 30.97 -0.54
N ASN A 521 -0.21 29.68 -0.39
CA ASN A 521 -1.31 29.00 0.30
C ASN A 521 -0.84 28.55 1.67
N PHE A 522 -1.66 28.77 2.67
CA PHE A 522 -1.46 28.35 4.05
C PHE A 522 -2.54 27.36 4.46
N GLN A 523 -2.18 26.39 5.27
CA GLN A 523 -3.13 25.48 5.90
C GLN A 523 -2.69 25.22 7.33
N LEU A 524 -3.59 25.42 8.28
CA LEU A 524 -3.45 25.06 9.69
C LEU A 524 -4.38 23.88 9.97
N THR A 525 -3.88 22.83 10.62
CA THR A 525 -4.64 21.62 10.91
C THR A 525 -4.47 21.19 12.35
N TYR A 526 -5.53 20.64 12.92
CA TYR A 526 -5.51 19.91 14.17
C TYR A 526 -6.24 18.58 13.98
N ALA A 527 -5.67 17.47 14.46
CA ALA A 527 -6.36 16.19 14.51
C ALA A 527 -5.84 15.32 15.68
N SER A 528 -6.71 14.47 16.20
CA SER A 528 -6.38 13.43 17.15
C SER A 528 -6.46 12.08 16.46
N ASP A 529 -5.41 11.26 16.59
CA ASP A 529 -5.30 9.91 16.04
C ASP A 529 -5.14 8.90 17.16
N ILE A 530 -5.46 7.63 16.88
CA ILE A 530 -5.24 6.50 17.80
C ILE A 530 -4.43 5.41 17.11
N TYR A 531 -3.44 4.88 17.81
CA TYR A 531 -2.77 3.65 17.44
C TYR A 531 -3.24 2.53 18.35
N ARG A 532 -3.98 1.57 17.81
CA ARG A 532 -4.42 0.36 18.50
C ARG A 532 -3.42 -0.76 18.27
N PRO A 533 -3.04 -1.53 19.31
CA PRO A 533 -2.16 -2.66 19.13
C PRO A 533 -2.72 -3.62 18.07
N SER A 534 -1.86 -4.21 17.27
CA SER A 534 -2.23 -5.30 16.36
C SER A 534 -2.68 -6.52 17.16
N TYR A 535 -3.45 -7.41 16.54
CA TYR A 535 -3.85 -8.65 17.22
C TYR A 535 -2.65 -9.56 17.53
N TYR A 536 -1.55 -9.41 16.78
CA TYR A 536 -0.28 -10.08 17.07
C TYR A 536 0.36 -9.55 18.36
N GLN A 537 0.32 -8.23 18.58
CA GLN A 537 0.83 -7.61 19.80
C GLN A 537 -0.03 -7.93 21.04
N LEU A 538 -1.31 -8.28 20.86
CA LEU A 538 -2.24 -8.62 21.94
C LEU A 538 -2.26 -10.12 22.29
N ARG A 539 -1.41 -10.95 21.69
CA ARG A 539 -1.30 -12.36 22.06
C ARG A 539 -0.70 -12.52 23.46
N ASP A 540 -1.03 -13.59 24.16
CA ASP A 540 -0.47 -13.95 25.47
C ASP A 540 0.62 -15.04 25.34
N GLY A 541 0.61 -15.80 24.25
CA GLY A 541 1.51 -16.90 24.03
C GLY A 541 2.95 -16.46 23.72
N VAL A 542 3.91 -17.27 24.19
CA VAL A 542 5.34 -17.09 23.92
C VAL A 542 5.71 -17.89 22.66
N VAL A 543 6.39 -17.26 21.72
CA VAL A 543 6.92 -17.88 20.49
C VAL A 543 8.39 -18.16 20.67
N TYR A 544 8.80 -19.33 20.26
CA TYR A 544 10.18 -19.79 20.26
C TYR A 544 10.86 -19.42 18.93
N ASP A 545 11.94 -18.65 19.00
CA ASP A 545 12.80 -18.35 17.85
C ASP A 545 14.04 -19.24 17.85
N ASN A 546 14.77 -19.25 18.96
CA ASN A 546 15.88 -20.14 19.27
C ASN A 546 16.06 -20.20 20.79
N ARG A 547 17.07 -20.96 21.27
CA ARG A 547 17.32 -21.19 22.69
C ARG A 547 17.49 -19.90 23.53
N TYR A 548 17.96 -18.82 22.92
CA TYR A 548 18.23 -17.55 23.63
C TYR A 548 17.25 -16.44 23.29
N THR A 549 16.37 -16.62 22.33
CA THR A 549 15.41 -15.61 21.90
C THR A 549 13.98 -16.11 21.84
N TYR A 550 13.12 -15.38 22.51
CA TYR A 550 11.68 -15.62 22.62
C TYR A 550 10.91 -14.34 22.32
N GLU A 551 9.71 -14.46 21.81
CA GLU A 551 8.81 -13.33 21.58
C GLU A 551 7.46 -13.55 22.25
N SER A 552 6.87 -12.49 22.82
CA SER A 552 5.49 -12.47 23.31
C SER A 552 4.77 -11.19 22.90
N GLY A 553 3.47 -11.25 22.84
CA GLY A 553 2.64 -10.06 22.86
C GLY A 553 2.37 -9.63 24.31
N ASN A 554 1.43 -8.70 24.46
CA ASN A 554 0.94 -8.23 25.75
C ASN A 554 -0.55 -7.88 25.61
N PRO A 555 -1.46 -8.72 26.12
CA PRO A 555 -2.91 -8.46 26.00
C PRO A 555 -3.39 -7.29 26.87
N PHE A 556 -2.54 -6.75 27.71
CA PHE A 556 -2.84 -5.60 28.56
C PHE A 556 -2.53 -4.24 27.92
N LEU A 557 -1.99 -4.21 26.69
CA LEU A 557 -1.67 -2.97 26.00
C LEU A 557 -2.88 -2.07 25.83
N ASP A 558 -2.75 -0.82 26.25
CA ASP A 558 -3.70 0.25 25.96
C ASP A 558 -3.38 0.93 24.62
N PRO A 559 -4.37 1.48 23.92
CA PRO A 559 -4.12 2.24 22.71
C PRO A 559 -3.32 3.52 22.98
N SER A 560 -2.40 3.85 22.07
CA SER A 560 -1.69 5.12 22.07
C SER A 560 -2.49 6.20 21.36
N ILE A 561 -2.55 7.42 21.91
CA ILE A 561 -3.28 8.56 21.31
C ILE A 561 -2.29 9.67 20.96
N SER A 562 -2.37 10.17 19.74
CA SER A 562 -1.58 11.30 19.25
C SER A 562 -2.46 12.52 19.00
N ARG A 563 -2.05 13.70 19.52
CA ARG A 563 -2.67 14.99 19.22
C ARG A 563 -1.72 15.82 18.38
N ASN A 564 -2.14 16.18 17.18
CA ASN A 564 -1.28 16.75 16.14
C ASN A 564 -1.74 18.16 15.76
N LEU A 565 -0.80 19.12 15.78
CA LEU A 565 -0.98 20.48 15.27
C LEU A 565 -0.04 20.67 14.08
N GLY A 566 -0.57 20.97 12.89
CA GLY A 566 0.18 21.06 11.65
C GLY A 566 0.01 22.43 10.97
N LEU A 567 1.10 22.94 10.40
CA LEU A 567 1.13 24.10 9.51
C LEU A 567 1.75 23.71 8.19
N SER A 568 1.06 23.95 7.07
CA SER A 568 1.60 23.73 5.72
C SER A 568 1.57 25.02 4.92
N VAL A 569 2.60 25.23 4.12
CA VAL A 569 2.75 26.40 3.24
C VAL A 569 3.19 25.94 1.85
N SER A 570 2.49 26.37 0.80
CA SER A 570 2.91 26.11 -0.58
C SER A 570 3.05 27.41 -1.37
N TRP A 571 4.13 27.50 -2.16
CA TRP A 571 4.40 28.61 -3.06
C TRP A 571 5.07 28.13 -4.35
N LYS A 572 4.37 28.22 -5.46
CA LYS A 572 4.86 27.73 -6.77
C LYS A 572 5.33 26.26 -6.68
N TRP A 573 6.66 26.04 -6.73
CA TRP A 573 7.34 24.76 -6.68
C TRP A 573 7.94 24.44 -5.29
N LEU A 574 7.68 25.29 -4.28
CA LEU A 574 8.11 25.07 -2.89
C LEU A 574 6.93 24.62 -2.03
N TYR A 575 7.20 23.67 -1.16
CA TYR A 575 6.29 23.18 -0.14
C TYR A 575 7.02 23.05 1.19
N PHE A 576 6.43 23.59 2.24
CA PHE A 576 6.87 23.42 3.62
C PHE A 576 5.73 22.85 4.45
N SER A 577 6.05 21.93 5.38
CA SER A 577 5.12 21.43 6.40
C SER A 577 5.84 21.28 7.73
N GLY A 578 5.23 21.78 8.79
CA GLY A 578 5.64 21.57 10.17
C GLY A 578 4.51 20.92 10.95
N MET A 579 4.80 19.90 11.76
CA MET A 579 3.84 19.22 12.62
C MET A 579 4.43 19.03 14.00
N PHE A 580 3.69 19.42 15.02
CA PHE A 580 3.96 19.11 16.43
C PHE A 580 2.95 18.08 16.90
N SER A 581 3.43 17.04 17.59
CA SER A 581 2.61 15.94 18.10
C SER A 581 2.92 15.67 19.56
N ARG A 582 1.86 15.55 20.38
CA ARG A 582 1.94 14.94 21.70
C ARG A 582 1.35 13.55 21.63
N VAL A 583 2.14 12.55 22.02
CA VAL A 583 1.77 11.14 22.07
C VAL A 583 1.60 10.74 23.53
N THR A 584 0.52 10.01 23.82
CA THR A 584 0.24 9.45 25.16
C THR A 584 0.20 7.92 25.03
N ASP A 585 0.70 7.22 26.06
CA ASP A 585 0.72 5.77 26.16
C ASP A 585 1.40 5.09 24.96
N GLU A 586 2.59 5.58 24.56
CA GLU A 586 3.37 5.01 23.44
C GLU A 586 3.59 3.52 23.61
N ILE A 587 3.26 2.77 22.55
CA ILE A 587 3.51 1.33 22.50
C ILE A 587 4.86 1.09 21.84
N CYS A 588 5.80 0.50 22.56
CA CYS A 588 7.12 0.18 22.03
C CYS A 588 7.52 -1.28 22.29
N SER A 589 8.45 -1.77 21.48
CA SER A 589 9.08 -3.07 21.68
C SER A 589 10.15 -2.96 22.76
N MET A 590 10.10 -3.87 23.73
CA MET A 590 11.01 -3.93 24.86
C MET A 590 11.76 -5.27 24.85
N ARG A 591 12.86 -5.32 25.58
CA ARG A 591 13.62 -6.54 25.83
C ARG A 591 13.75 -6.73 27.32
N GLN A 592 13.52 -7.96 27.79
CA GLN A 592 13.72 -8.34 29.18
C GLN A 592 14.30 -9.76 29.26
N LEU A 593 14.90 -10.10 30.40
CA LEU A 593 15.32 -11.49 30.64
C LEU A 593 14.08 -12.38 30.73
N TYR A 594 14.14 -13.53 30.09
CA TYR A 594 13.06 -14.51 30.17
C TYR A 594 13.21 -15.29 31.48
N LYS A 595 12.29 -15.04 32.45
CA LYS A 595 12.39 -15.54 33.83
C LYS A 595 12.55 -17.04 33.94
N ASP A 596 11.94 -17.79 33.03
CA ASP A 596 11.93 -19.25 33.07
C ASP A 596 13.14 -19.90 32.37
N LYS A 597 13.96 -19.10 31.69
CA LYS A 597 15.11 -19.56 30.92
C LYS A 597 16.32 -18.65 31.21
N PRO A 598 17.32 -19.12 31.95
CA PRO A 598 18.55 -18.34 32.14
C PRO A 598 19.22 -18.07 30.80
N ASN A 599 19.88 -16.95 30.66
CA ASN A 599 20.57 -16.50 29.43
C ASN A 599 19.66 -16.28 28.20
N ALA A 600 18.34 -16.22 28.38
CA ALA A 600 17.41 -15.98 27.31
C ALA A 600 16.74 -14.61 27.41
N VAL A 601 16.47 -14.00 26.25
CA VAL A 601 15.83 -12.69 26.08
C VAL A 601 14.41 -12.87 25.57
N LEU A 602 13.47 -12.18 26.20
CA LEU A 602 12.08 -12.09 25.77
C LEU A 602 11.83 -10.71 25.12
N ALA A 603 11.47 -10.71 23.86
CA ALA A 603 10.92 -9.55 23.19
C ALA A 603 9.43 -9.41 23.51
N ILE A 604 9.01 -8.24 24.01
CA ILE A 604 7.62 -7.95 24.40
C ILE A 604 7.23 -6.54 24.01
N TYR A 605 5.94 -6.22 24.03
CA TYR A 605 5.42 -4.88 23.80
C TYR A 605 4.88 -4.30 25.12
N GLU A 606 5.15 -3.01 25.36
CA GLU A 606 4.70 -2.31 26.57
C GLU A 606 4.25 -0.88 26.23
N ASN A 607 3.36 -0.33 27.06
CA ASN A 607 3.07 1.10 27.06
C ASN A 607 4.15 1.82 27.86
N ALA A 608 4.99 2.59 27.17
CA ALA A 608 6.15 3.26 27.80
C ALA A 608 5.79 4.61 28.44
N GLY A 609 4.74 5.29 28.00
CA GLY A 609 4.31 6.59 28.50
C GLY A 609 4.22 7.69 27.45
N ASP A 610 4.34 8.95 27.89
CA ASP A 610 4.06 10.13 27.05
C ASP A 610 5.32 10.79 26.53
N TYR A 611 5.26 11.34 25.31
CA TYR A 611 6.33 12.17 24.75
C TYR A 611 5.82 13.19 23.72
N ASN A 612 6.70 14.11 23.33
CA ASN A 612 6.46 15.11 22.31
C ASN A 612 7.39 14.88 21.12
N ASN A 613 6.90 15.17 19.91
CA ASN A 613 7.76 15.18 18.72
C ASN A 613 7.37 16.27 17.73
N MET A 614 8.33 16.67 16.91
CA MET A 614 8.15 17.61 15.82
C MET A 614 8.74 17.05 14.53
N ARG A 615 8.02 17.28 13.43
CA ARG A 615 8.46 16.97 12.09
C ARG A 615 8.42 18.25 11.25
N LEU A 616 9.52 18.55 10.58
CA LEU A 616 9.60 19.65 9.61
C LEU A 616 9.98 19.06 8.26
N GLN A 617 9.23 19.41 7.23
CA GLN A 617 9.47 18.96 5.86
C GLN A 617 9.62 20.17 4.94
N LEU A 618 10.62 20.12 4.08
CA LEU A 618 10.82 21.06 3.00
C LEU A 618 10.95 20.31 1.68
N SER A 619 10.19 20.70 0.66
CA SER A 619 10.28 20.11 -0.67
C SER A 619 10.32 21.18 -1.74
N ALA A 620 11.13 20.92 -2.79
CA ALA A 620 11.31 21.81 -3.94
C ALA A 620 11.30 21.01 -5.24
N SER A 621 10.62 21.52 -6.29
CA SER A 621 10.54 20.86 -7.59
C SER A 621 10.50 21.85 -8.75
N PRO A 622 11.57 22.65 -8.97
CA PRO A 622 11.65 23.54 -10.12
C PRO A 622 11.75 22.75 -11.44
N THR A 623 11.51 23.45 -12.55
CA THR A 623 11.70 22.94 -13.91
C THR A 623 12.68 23.85 -14.62
N ILE A 624 13.79 23.30 -15.14
CA ILE A 624 14.88 24.03 -15.77
C ILE A 624 15.21 23.37 -17.11
N GLY A 625 14.47 23.73 -18.16
CA GLY A 625 14.59 23.09 -19.47
C GLY A 625 14.29 21.59 -19.40
N ILE A 626 15.26 20.75 -19.81
CA ILE A 626 15.16 19.28 -19.74
C ILE A 626 15.44 18.72 -18.34
N TRP A 627 15.93 19.50 -17.42
CA TRP A 627 16.28 19.10 -16.06
C TRP A 627 15.17 19.49 -15.08
N HIS A 628 14.69 18.51 -14.34
CA HIS A 628 13.60 18.65 -13.37
C HIS A 628 14.05 18.11 -12.00
N PRO A 629 14.86 18.88 -11.25
CA PRO A 629 15.30 18.44 -9.93
C PRO A 629 14.14 18.41 -8.94
N ARG A 630 14.19 17.46 -8.02
CA ARG A 630 13.25 17.31 -6.90
C ARG A 630 14.05 17.06 -5.65
N VAL A 631 13.78 17.86 -4.64
CA VAL A 631 14.42 17.75 -3.34
C VAL A 631 13.31 17.63 -2.30
N SER A 632 13.41 16.67 -1.40
CA SER A 632 12.54 16.53 -0.24
C SER A 632 13.38 16.17 0.98
N CYS A 633 13.36 17.02 2.01
CA CYS A 633 14.06 16.78 3.27
C CYS A 633 13.09 16.84 4.43
N MET A 634 13.25 15.96 5.41
CA MET A 634 12.48 15.92 6.64
C MET A 634 13.44 15.92 7.84
N LEU A 635 13.16 16.76 8.82
CA LEU A 635 13.76 16.75 10.14
C LEU A 635 12.74 16.17 11.12
N TYR A 636 13.15 15.17 11.88
CA TYR A 636 12.42 14.63 13.02
C TYR A 636 13.15 14.93 14.32
N LYS A 637 12.42 15.37 15.33
CA LYS A 637 12.94 15.63 16.66
C LYS A 637 11.89 15.20 17.68
N GLN A 638 12.32 14.46 18.70
CA GLN A 638 11.51 14.09 19.88
C GLN A 638 12.07 14.68 21.14
N TRP A 639 11.21 14.82 22.17
CA TRP A 639 11.54 15.27 23.52
C TRP A 639 10.83 14.39 24.54
N ASP A 640 11.45 14.23 25.68
CA ASP A 640 10.89 13.53 26.85
C ASP A 640 10.46 12.11 26.50
N TYR A 641 11.22 11.43 25.62
CA TYR A 641 10.89 10.07 25.24
C TYR A 641 10.98 9.16 26.47
N PRO A 642 9.93 8.35 26.80
CA PRO A 642 9.74 7.75 28.12
C PRO A 642 10.59 6.49 28.39
N VAL A 643 11.35 6.01 27.40
CA VAL A 643 12.25 4.86 27.59
C VAL A 643 13.63 5.36 27.95
N GLU A 644 14.12 4.97 29.11
CA GLU A 644 15.50 5.21 29.49
C GLU A 644 16.45 4.24 28.79
N SER A 645 17.67 4.66 28.59
CA SER A 645 18.73 3.80 28.09
C SER A 645 19.76 3.62 29.18
N TYR A 646 20.06 2.38 29.51
CA TYR A 646 21.05 2.06 30.52
C TYR A 646 22.43 2.69 30.20
N GLY A 647 23.03 3.30 31.20
CA GLY A 647 24.34 3.93 31.09
C GLY A 647 24.40 5.21 30.24
N THR A 648 23.28 5.66 29.70
CA THR A 648 23.18 6.90 28.93
C THR A 648 22.06 7.80 29.43
N PRO A 649 22.29 9.12 29.54
CA PRO A 649 21.23 10.04 29.95
C PRO A 649 19.99 9.92 29.03
N ALA A 650 18.78 10.05 29.58
CA ALA A 650 17.52 10.06 28.82
C ALA A 650 17.54 11.06 27.66
N SER A 651 18.29 12.17 27.79
CA SER A 651 18.53 13.12 26.69
C SER A 651 19.25 12.54 25.47
N SER A 652 19.96 11.42 25.60
CA SER A 652 20.72 10.80 24.51
C SER A 652 19.83 10.20 23.44
N ILE A 653 18.59 9.78 23.78
CA ILE A 653 17.61 9.22 22.84
C ILE A 653 16.70 10.30 22.23
N ASN A 654 17.03 11.56 22.38
CA ASN A 654 16.32 12.70 21.81
C ASN A 654 17.09 13.39 20.67
N LYS A 655 18.08 12.74 20.05
CA LYS A 655 18.86 13.31 18.95
C LYS A 655 18.00 13.48 17.70
N PRO A 656 18.07 14.63 17.00
CA PRO A 656 17.31 14.81 15.76
C PRO A 656 17.80 13.85 14.68
N SER A 657 16.88 13.51 13.77
CA SER A 657 17.14 12.68 12.59
C SER A 657 16.71 13.43 11.33
N VAL A 658 17.51 13.38 10.27
CA VAL A 658 17.25 14.03 9.00
C VAL A 658 17.21 12.97 7.89
N SER A 659 16.14 13.00 7.10
CA SER A 659 16.01 12.20 5.87
C SER A 659 15.95 13.15 4.68
N CYS A 660 16.73 12.93 3.63
CA CYS A 660 16.69 13.70 2.39
C CYS A 660 16.65 12.77 1.18
N SER A 661 15.86 13.16 0.16
CA SER A 661 15.87 12.55 -1.16
C SER A 661 16.03 13.62 -2.22
N ILE A 662 16.95 13.42 -3.15
CA ILE A 662 17.29 14.32 -4.24
C ILE A 662 17.18 13.52 -5.54
N ALA A 663 16.14 13.75 -6.33
CA ALA A 663 15.96 13.13 -7.63
C ALA A 663 16.26 14.15 -8.74
N ASN A 664 17.12 13.80 -9.68
CA ASN A 664 17.43 14.56 -10.87
C ASN A 664 16.79 13.83 -12.06
N ILE A 665 15.74 14.41 -12.63
CA ILE A 665 15.03 13.85 -13.77
C ILE A 665 15.46 14.62 -15.02
N PHE A 666 15.97 13.90 -16.01
CA PHE A 666 16.37 14.44 -17.31
C PHE A 666 15.42 13.92 -18.39
N ASP A 667 14.69 14.85 -19.00
CA ASP A 667 13.68 14.54 -20.02
C ASP A 667 14.23 14.79 -21.42
N PHE A 668 14.84 13.75 -21.98
CA PHE A 668 15.25 13.76 -23.39
C PHE A 668 14.05 13.37 -24.27
N SER A 669 14.02 13.81 -25.52
CA SER A 669 12.92 13.50 -26.44
C SER A 669 12.72 11.98 -26.68
N TRP A 670 13.75 11.16 -26.49
CA TRP A 670 13.80 9.74 -26.79
C TRP A 670 13.92 8.83 -25.54
N LEU A 671 14.25 9.40 -24.38
CA LEU A 671 14.45 8.69 -23.11
C LEU A 671 14.21 9.65 -21.96
N THR A 672 13.64 9.15 -20.85
CA THR A 672 13.70 9.86 -19.56
C THR A 672 14.64 9.11 -18.63
N ALA A 673 15.60 9.82 -18.04
CA ALA A 673 16.56 9.27 -17.09
C ALA A 673 16.37 9.95 -15.73
N THR A 674 16.38 9.17 -14.66
CA THR A 674 16.29 9.66 -13.28
C THR A 674 17.46 9.14 -12.47
N VAL A 675 18.11 10.03 -11.73
CA VAL A 675 19.15 9.71 -10.74
C VAL A 675 18.62 10.18 -9.39
N THR A 676 18.39 9.26 -8.47
CA THR A 676 17.89 9.55 -7.11
C THR A 676 18.94 9.21 -6.08
N TYR A 677 19.29 10.19 -5.26
CA TYR A 677 20.15 10.01 -4.10
C TYR A 677 19.32 10.22 -2.83
N SER A 678 19.33 9.22 -1.95
CA SER A 678 18.64 9.24 -0.66
C SER A 678 19.65 9.17 0.48
N PHE A 679 19.35 9.90 1.55
CA PHE A 679 20.22 10.01 2.73
C PHE A 679 19.39 9.97 4.00
N GLN A 680 19.83 9.15 4.97
CA GLN A 680 19.28 9.09 6.32
C GLN A 680 20.40 9.36 7.32
N SER A 681 20.25 10.41 8.14
CA SER A 681 21.24 10.74 9.16
C SER A 681 21.14 9.80 10.38
N LYS A 682 22.19 9.79 11.17
CA LYS A 682 22.10 9.32 12.57
C LYS A 682 21.04 10.12 13.33
N GLY A 683 20.43 9.53 14.36
CA GLY A 683 19.44 10.19 15.21
C GLY A 683 18.50 9.19 15.86
N ASN A 684 17.42 9.66 16.48
CA ASN A 684 16.44 8.81 17.17
C ASN A 684 15.05 8.94 16.55
N MET A 685 14.33 7.83 16.50
CA MET A 685 12.92 7.74 16.13
C MET A 685 12.25 6.73 17.09
N GLY A 686 11.46 7.24 18.04
CA GLY A 686 10.98 6.41 19.13
C GLY A 686 12.14 5.93 20.01
N ASN A 687 12.09 4.67 20.47
CA ASN A 687 13.17 4.03 21.19
C ASN A 687 14.29 3.46 20.29
N VAL A 688 14.22 3.69 18.97
CA VAL A 688 15.25 3.27 18.01
C VAL A 688 16.23 4.41 17.75
N GLN A 689 17.51 4.16 17.91
CA GLN A 689 18.61 5.03 17.52
C GLN A 689 19.24 4.52 16.22
N ILE A 690 19.25 5.37 15.18
CA ILE A 690 20.03 5.15 13.97
C ILE A 690 21.49 5.48 14.29
N VAL A 691 22.34 4.46 14.32
CA VAL A 691 23.75 4.59 14.74
C VAL A 691 24.65 4.97 13.57
N ARG A 692 24.34 4.49 12.36
CA ARG A 692 25.07 4.77 11.12
C ARG A 692 24.17 5.49 10.13
N ALA A 693 24.69 6.52 9.46
CA ALA A 693 23.98 7.14 8.35
C ALA A 693 23.89 6.17 7.17
N ALA A 694 22.74 6.12 6.52
CA ALA A 694 22.49 5.32 5.32
C ALA A 694 22.45 6.21 4.09
N HIS A 695 22.93 5.67 2.97
CA HIS A 695 22.96 6.31 1.66
C HIS A 695 22.41 5.35 0.63
N ASP A 696 21.73 5.87 -0.36
CA ASP A 696 21.16 5.08 -1.45
C ASP A 696 21.28 5.85 -2.76
N LEU A 697 21.65 5.18 -3.84
CA LEU A 697 21.73 5.76 -5.18
C LEU A 697 21.00 4.87 -6.17
N ASP A 698 19.91 5.39 -6.72
CA ASP A 698 19.08 4.70 -7.69
C ASP A 698 19.18 5.34 -9.07
N LEU A 699 19.12 4.50 -10.11
CA LEU A 699 19.01 4.92 -11.50
C LEU A 699 17.74 4.35 -12.11
N SER A 700 17.02 5.15 -12.90
CA SER A 700 15.85 4.72 -13.65
C SER A 700 15.87 5.25 -15.07
N PHE A 701 15.60 4.37 -16.04
CA PHE A 701 15.51 4.69 -17.45
C PHE A 701 14.14 4.26 -17.98
N TYR A 702 13.40 5.20 -18.56
CA TYR A 702 12.07 4.98 -19.10
C TYR A 702 12.02 5.30 -20.57
N LYS A 703 11.48 4.39 -21.37
CA LYS A 703 11.27 4.59 -22.80
C LYS A 703 9.88 4.09 -23.22
N ALA A 704 9.12 4.97 -23.85
CA ALA A 704 7.83 4.63 -24.47
C ALA A 704 8.03 4.43 -25.97
N LEU A 705 7.48 3.34 -26.50
CA LEU A 705 7.49 2.91 -27.88
C LEU A 705 6.06 2.70 -28.39
N LEU A 706 5.87 2.50 -29.70
CA LEU A 706 4.58 2.19 -30.33
C LEU A 706 3.47 3.16 -29.85
N HIS A 707 3.68 4.47 -30.02
CA HIS A 707 2.74 5.51 -29.57
C HIS A 707 2.35 5.37 -28.07
N LYS A 708 3.30 4.96 -27.24
CA LYS A 708 3.15 4.71 -25.80
C LYS A 708 2.36 3.44 -25.42
N SER A 709 2.06 2.57 -26.38
CA SER A 709 1.45 1.26 -26.08
C SER A 709 2.46 0.27 -25.49
N LEU A 710 3.74 0.40 -25.80
CA LEU A 710 4.82 -0.42 -25.22
C LEU A 710 5.74 0.47 -24.41
N ILE A 711 5.96 0.10 -23.13
CA ILE A 711 6.86 0.78 -22.23
C ILE A 711 7.95 -0.19 -21.81
N LEU A 712 9.18 0.26 -21.96
CA LEU A 712 10.38 -0.40 -21.44
C LEU A 712 10.94 0.43 -20.29
N GLN A 713 11.30 -0.22 -19.21
CA GLN A 713 11.87 0.41 -18.05
C GLN A 713 12.99 -0.45 -17.48
N LEU A 714 14.11 0.21 -17.18
CA LEU A 714 15.26 -0.38 -16.50
C LEU A 714 15.55 0.43 -15.24
N ASP A 715 15.50 -0.22 -14.08
CA ASP A 715 15.83 0.39 -12.80
C ASP A 715 17.03 -0.35 -12.18
N VAL A 716 17.91 0.42 -11.57
CA VAL A 716 19.01 -0.07 -10.74
C VAL A 716 18.83 0.56 -9.37
N TYR A 717 18.53 -0.25 -8.38
CA TYR A 717 18.36 0.19 -7.00
C TYR A 717 19.62 -0.08 -6.21
N ASP A 718 19.93 0.81 -5.28
CA ASP A 718 21.10 0.79 -4.40
C ASP A 718 22.40 0.44 -5.15
N LEU A 719 22.73 1.24 -6.17
CA LEU A 719 23.91 1.07 -7.02
C LEU A 719 25.22 1.02 -6.21
N LEU A 720 25.25 1.67 -5.04
CA LEU A 720 26.44 1.75 -4.19
C LEU A 720 26.53 0.59 -3.18
N GLY A 721 25.45 -0.19 -2.98
CA GLY A 721 25.38 -1.24 -1.97
C GLY A 721 25.58 -0.71 -0.55
N THR A 722 25.04 0.48 -0.25
CA THR A 722 25.30 1.18 1.02
C THR A 722 24.04 1.40 1.87
N ASN A 723 22.92 0.79 1.49
CA ASN A 723 21.64 0.90 2.21
C ASN A 723 21.53 -0.08 3.41
N ASP A 724 22.65 -0.33 4.08
CA ASP A 724 22.67 -1.13 5.29
C ASP A 724 22.03 -0.40 6.47
N SER A 725 21.35 -1.14 7.31
CA SER A 725 20.75 -0.62 8.54
C SER A 725 21.61 -0.97 9.76
N TYR A 726 22.06 0.05 10.47
CA TYR A 726 22.70 -0.10 11.77
C TYR A 726 21.97 0.73 12.81
N SER A 727 21.25 0.05 13.71
CA SER A 727 20.38 0.69 14.70
C SER A 727 20.58 0.08 16.09
N ARG A 728 20.19 0.82 17.12
CA ARG A 728 20.13 0.38 18.50
C ARG A 728 18.74 0.61 19.04
N LEU A 729 18.14 -0.45 19.59
CA LEU A 729 16.87 -0.41 20.31
C LEU A 729 17.17 -0.19 21.79
N HIS A 730 16.63 0.86 22.37
CA HIS A 730 16.71 1.16 23.80
C HIS A 730 15.50 0.55 24.51
N THR A 731 15.72 -0.22 25.56
CA THR A 731 14.66 -0.99 26.23
C THR A 731 14.76 -0.90 27.77
N GLY A 732 15.18 0.24 28.31
CA GLY A 732 15.38 0.43 29.76
C GLY A 732 16.70 -0.16 30.25
N PRO A 733 16.67 -1.27 31.02
CA PRO A 733 17.88 -1.88 31.58
C PRO A 733 18.73 -2.62 30.54
N MET A 734 18.24 -2.77 29.33
CA MET A 734 18.90 -3.46 28.23
C MET A 734 18.92 -2.59 26.98
N PHE A 735 19.81 -2.90 26.06
CA PHE A 735 19.74 -2.40 24.70
C PHE A 735 20.03 -3.52 23.71
N GLU A 736 19.45 -3.44 22.53
CA GLU A 736 19.73 -4.36 21.43
C GLU A 736 20.35 -3.58 20.28
N THR A 737 21.52 -3.98 19.85
CA THR A 737 22.19 -3.42 18.67
C THR A 737 21.88 -4.31 17.48
N TYR A 738 21.34 -3.73 16.44
CA TYR A 738 20.96 -4.40 15.20
C TYR A 738 21.81 -3.89 14.05
N TYR A 739 22.49 -4.81 13.38
CA TYR A 739 23.12 -4.56 12.09
C TYR A 739 22.54 -5.53 11.06
N ASN A 740 21.96 -4.99 10.01
CA ASN A 740 21.44 -5.77 8.90
C ASN A 740 22.17 -5.37 7.62
N GLU A 741 22.88 -6.33 7.04
CA GLU A 741 23.41 -6.26 5.69
C GLU A 741 22.35 -6.83 4.74
N PHE A 742 21.50 -5.95 4.23
CA PHE A 742 20.51 -6.33 3.25
C PHE A 742 21.13 -6.36 1.86
N SER A 743 20.81 -7.39 1.09
CA SER A 743 21.10 -7.40 -0.35
C SER A 743 20.07 -6.52 -1.08
N THR A 744 20.25 -5.22 -0.98
CA THR A 744 19.33 -4.20 -1.53
C THR A 744 19.63 -3.85 -2.97
N SER A 745 20.85 -4.12 -3.45
CA SER A 745 21.24 -3.88 -4.84
C SER A 745 20.50 -4.81 -5.80
N THR A 746 19.66 -4.22 -6.64
CA THR A 746 18.84 -4.97 -7.62
C THR A 746 18.82 -4.29 -8.97
N VAL A 747 18.74 -5.10 -10.03
CA VAL A 747 18.45 -4.65 -11.39
C VAL A 747 17.08 -5.15 -11.79
N THR A 748 16.20 -4.26 -12.19
CA THR A 748 14.81 -4.54 -12.54
C THR A 748 14.54 -4.15 -13.98
N LEU A 749 14.09 -5.11 -14.80
CA LEU A 749 13.58 -4.87 -16.15
C LEU A 749 12.06 -5.04 -16.16
N SER A 750 11.33 -4.00 -16.55
CA SER A 750 9.88 -4.06 -16.72
C SER A 750 9.50 -3.83 -18.18
N VAL A 751 8.60 -4.66 -18.68
CA VAL A 751 7.99 -4.55 -20.00
C VAL A 751 6.48 -4.47 -19.80
N ARG A 752 5.86 -3.39 -20.29
CA ARG A 752 4.44 -3.15 -20.16
C ARG A 752 3.81 -2.90 -21.52
N TYR A 753 2.75 -3.63 -21.80
CA TYR A 753 1.92 -3.43 -23.00
C TYR A 753 0.53 -2.94 -22.59
N LYS A 754 0.07 -1.90 -23.28
CA LYS A 754 -1.23 -1.26 -23.08
C LYS A 754 -2.06 -1.31 -24.33
N PHE A 755 -3.29 -1.76 -24.19
CA PHE A 755 -4.32 -1.67 -25.20
C PHE A 755 -5.49 -0.88 -24.63
N ASN A 756 -5.79 0.29 -25.18
CA ASN A 756 -6.73 1.28 -24.64
C ASN A 756 -6.40 1.76 -23.20
N ALA A 757 -7.13 2.77 -22.75
CA ALA A 757 -6.97 3.30 -21.42
C ALA A 757 -7.97 2.64 -20.45
N LEU A 758 -7.49 2.02 -19.40
CA LEU A 758 -8.29 1.36 -18.37
C LEU A 758 -8.63 2.31 -17.25
N LYS A 759 -9.92 2.51 -16.97
CA LYS A 759 -10.40 3.17 -15.75
C LYS A 759 -11.47 2.32 -15.08
N ASN A 760 -11.18 1.84 -13.93
CA ASN A 760 -12.16 1.16 -13.11
C ASN A 760 -13.16 2.19 -12.55
N LYS A 761 -14.44 2.05 -12.87
CA LYS A 761 -15.52 2.92 -12.39
C LYS A 761 -16.04 2.53 -11.00
N TYR A 762 -15.58 1.40 -10.46
CA TYR A 762 -15.94 0.95 -9.11
C TYR A 762 -15.63 2.03 -8.06
N LYS A 763 -16.60 2.36 -7.18
CA LYS A 763 -16.51 3.50 -6.26
C LYS A 763 -16.57 3.11 -4.78
N GLY A 764 -16.49 1.83 -4.42
CA GLY A 764 -16.56 1.40 -3.02
C GLY A 764 -15.49 2.04 -2.14
N THR A 765 -15.90 2.80 -1.11
CA THR A 765 -15.01 3.50 -0.17
C THR A 765 -14.58 2.62 1.00
N GLY A 766 -15.25 1.47 1.19
CA GLY A 766 -14.91 0.45 2.17
C GLY A 766 -15.36 0.74 3.59
N ALA A 767 -15.46 -0.33 4.39
CA ALA A 767 -15.78 -0.33 5.81
C ALA A 767 -14.78 -1.18 6.63
N GLY A 768 -14.68 -0.96 7.94
CA GLY A 768 -13.87 -1.77 8.86
C GLY A 768 -12.36 -1.60 8.70
N GLN A 769 -11.86 -0.47 8.19
CA GLN A 769 -10.44 -0.27 7.92
C GLN A 769 -9.59 -0.29 9.20
N ALA A 770 -10.13 0.21 10.31
CA ALA A 770 -9.46 0.22 11.60
C ALA A 770 -9.07 -1.20 12.06
N GLN A 771 -9.93 -2.18 11.83
CA GLN A 771 -9.67 -3.57 12.21
C GLN A 771 -8.89 -4.34 11.15
N LYS A 772 -9.12 -4.06 9.86
CA LYS A 772 -8.34 -4.66 8.76
C LYS A 772 -6.85 -4.39 8.87
N SER A 773 -6.47 -3.17 9.25
CA SER A 773 -5.06 -2.78 9.40
C SER A 773 -4.33 -3.49 10.54
N ARG A 774 -5.05 -4.16 11.46
CA ARG A 774 -4.52 -4.86 12.64
C ARG A 774 -4.40 -6.38 12.44
N MET A 775 -4.95 -6.92 11.33
CA MET A 775 -4.94 -8.34 10.97
C MET A 775 -3.65 -8.69 10.20
#